data_ebed2f1c9763b2ef976fa00a6bcfdcd4
#
_entry.id   ebed2f1c9763b2ef976fa00a6bcfdcd4
#
_cell.length_a   1.000
_cell.length_b   1.000
_cell.length_c   1.000
_cell.angle_alpha   90.00
_cell.angle_beta   90.00
_cell.angle_gamma   90.00
#
_symmetry.space_group_name_H-M   'P 1'
#
loop_
_entity.id
_entity.type
_entity.pdbx_description
1 polymer ?
#
loop_
_entity_poly.entity_id
_entity_poly.type
_entity_poly.pdbx_seq_one_letter_code
_entity_poly.pdbx_strand_id
1 'polypeptide(L)'
;CFIFSMIGVYGNRANSIGTAVLIVMVLSIEHHLRGITILYNALYILGGGSWYMLMSLLLYRARPYKLAQQALGDCILATSSYLRVRASFYNKDIDYDTTYRQVVQQQIIAQDKQTLVRELLFKTRSIVKDATDTGRTLLMIFRDTLDLFERTMTSYQDYEALHNYFPTGDILLRYQQVILEISNELDDIALAVKSSRTSKDDGSLPMHLRELQTYFNEYVEQNRTPENIEGFISLRHILNSLEDIAGRVHTLHLYTTHQIKQSNNNPSQAEYEKFITHTVIDIKLIKDNLTLQSNTFRHAVRVSIATLFGYIVSIFLPVGHSYWILLTIIVILKPAYSLSKKRNYDRLIGTLIGALLGLTILYFINDNNILFALMLLLMVLTYSLFRTNYLISILFMTPYIILLFHLLFGADTKNILVDRITDTAIGSAIAFLANIFLIPTWEKDQIKNYMARALEANIHYFKNIAEAFIGADQTTTEYKLRRKNAFVSLANLSDAFGRMLQEPKNKQVNAKLIYQFVTLNHMLTSHTATLSYYIEPLAAKYRSADFTAVVNNALLRFEDAQSILMDKPSMPVAEERNSILDQKVTALMEKRKIELKQGFTHTDTRQTLSELKSIADQFNFISKISFDMEKVCGQMEKNEG
;
A
#
# COMPACT_ATOMS: atom_id res chain seq x y z
N CYS A 1 14.39 27.65 -8.68
CA CYS A 1 14.21 26.19 -8.66
C CYS A 1 14.41 25.62 -7.27
N PHE A 2 15.53 25.94 -6.58
CA PHE A 2 15.91 25.35 -5.29
C PHE A 2 14.82 25.50 -4.21
N ILE A 3 14.38 26.73 -3.93
CA ILE A 3 13.39 27.03 -2.87
C ILE A 3 12.10 26.23 -3.09
N PHE A 4 11.55 26.24 -4.30
CA PHE A 4 10.29 25.54 -4.60
C PHE A 4 10.43 24.02 -4.57
N SER A 5 11.61 23.48 -4.88
CA SER A 5 11.89 22.05 -4.70
C SER A 5 12.02 21.66 -3.22
N MET A 6 12.57 22.56 -2.36
CA MET A 6 12.68 22.35 -0.92
C MET A 6 11.33 22.30 -0.20
N ILE A 7 10.28 22.92 -0.74
CA ILE A 7 8.92 22.83 -0.18
C ILE A 7 8.43 21.38 -0.07
N GLY A 8 9.01 20.47 -0.87
CA GLY A 8 8.75 19.03 -0.77
C GLY A 8 9.00 18.40 0.60
N VAL A 9 9.74 19.06 1.50
CA VAL A 9 9.93 18.65 2.91
C VAL A 9 8.60 18.52 3.65
N TYR A 10 7.60 19.33 3.29
CA TYR A 10 6.25 19.28 3.88
C TYR A 10 5.34 18.19 3.29
N GLY A 11 5.89 17.29 2.45
CA GLY A 11 5.20 16.13 1.90
C GLY A 11 4.71 16.29 0.46
N ASN A 12 4.01 15.26 -0.04
CA ASN A 12 3.66 15.14 -1.46
C ASN A 12 2.78 16.28 -2.01
N ARG A 13 1.86 16.84 -1.20
CA ARG A 13 1.01 17.95 -1.62
C ARG A 13 1.83 19.23 -1.84
N ALA A 14 2.72 19.52 -0.90
CA ALA A 14 3.62 20.67 -1.00
C ALA A 14 4.59 20.53 -2.17
N ASN A 15 5.13 19.33 -2.40
CA ASN A 15 5.97 19.03 -3.56
C ASN A 15 5.23 19.25 -4.89
N SER A 16 3.94 18.91 -4.97
CA SER A 16 3.12 19.15 -6.16
C SER A 16 2.93 20.65 -6.43
N ILE A 17 2.72 21.44 -5.37
CA ILE A 17 2.63 22.92 -5.47
C ILE A 17 3.98 23.50 -5.95
N GLY A 18 5.10 23.07 -5.33
CA GLY A 18 6.43 23.50 -5.74
C GLY A 18 6.72 23.18 -7.22
N THR A 19 6.38 21.98 -7.67
CA THR A 19 6.52 21.58 -9.09
C THR A 19 5.65 22.44 -10.01
N ALA A 20 4.41 22.75 -9.64
CA ALA A 20 3.53 23.61 -10.44
C ALA A 20 4.10 25.03 -10.59
N VAL A 21 4.64 25.61 -9.51
CA VAL A 21 5.30 26.92 -9.57
C VAL A 21 6.53 26.89 -10.48
N LEU A 22 7.32 25.81 -10.43
CA LEU A 22 8.48 25.65 -11.34
C LEU A 22 8.05 25.58 -12.81
N ILE A 23 6.94 24.88 -13.12
CA ILE A 23 6.39 24.82 -14.48
C ILE A 23 5.97 26.21 -14.95
N VAL A 24 5.24 26.97 -14.13
CA VAL A 24 4.82 28.34 -14.46
C VAL A 24 6.04 29.26 -14.66
N MET A 25 7.04 29.15 -13.78
CA MET A 25 8.29 29.92 -13.91
C MET A 25 8.98 29.62 -15.25
N VAL A 26 9.08 28.36 -15.66
CA VAL A 26 9.72 27.99 -16.93
C VAL A 26 8.94 28.50 -18.13
N LEU A 27 7.61 28.40 -18.13
CA LEU A 27 6.76 28.92 -19.19
C LEU A 27 6.85 30.45 -19.31
N SER A 28 7.20 31.14 -18.23
CA SER A 28 7.35 32.62 -18.23
C SER A 28 8.72 33.10 -18.75
N ILE A 29 9.72 32.23 -18.91
CA ILE A 29 11.08 32.60 -19.35
C ILE A 29 11.08 33.06 -20.80
N GLU A 30 10.27 32.49 -21.68
CA GLU A 30 10.25 32.82 -23.10
C GLU A 30 9.52 34.12 -23.40
N HIS A 31 8.55 34.48 -22.58
CA HIS A 31 7.80 35.72 -22.76
C HIS A 31 8.49 36.88 -22.06
N HIS A 32 9.28 37.65 -22.82
CA HIS A 32 9.94 38.89 -22.34
C HIS A 32 8.90 40.00 -22.16
N LEU A 33 8.05 39.87 -21.15
CA LEU A 33 7.06 40.88 -20.82
C LEU A 33 7.73 42.10 -20.20
N ARG A 34 7.34 43.31 -20.62
CA ARG A 34 7.87 44.56 -20.08
C ARG A 34 6.75 45.47 -19.59
N GLY A 35 7.02 46.21 -18.51
CA GLY A 35 6.10 47.20 -17.99
C GLY A 35 4.77 46.61 -17.50
N ILE A 36 3.66 47.27 -17.86
CA ILE A 36 2.31 46.93 -17.39
C ILE A 36 1.80 45.56 -17.88
N THR A 37 2.38 45.02 -18.96
CA THR A 37 1.98 43.70 -19.49
C THR A 37 2.32 42.58 -18.53
N ILE A 38 3.31 42.73 -17.66
CA ILE A 38 3.62 41.76 -16.58
C ILE A 38 2.42 41.66 -15.63
N LEU A 39 1.83 42.80 -15.25
CA LEU A 39 0.68 42.84 -14.36
C LEU A 39 -0.56 42.20 -15.00
N TYR A 40 -0.83 42.49 -16.27
CA TYR A 40 -1.96 41.87 -16.99
C TYR A 40 -1.79 40.35 -17.07
N ASN A 41 -0.59 39.83 -17.38
CA ASN A 41 -0.34 38.41 -17.46
C ASN A 41 -0.51 37.72 -16.08
N ALA A 42 -0.01 38.36 -15.02
CA ALA A 42 -0.21 37.90 -13.66
C ALA A 42 -1.71 37.86 -13.28
N LEU A 43 -2.49 38.88 -13.68
CA LEU A 43 -3.95 38.92 -13.46
C LEU A 43 -4.68 37.83 -14.25
N TYR A 44 -4.28 37.54 -15.50
CA TYR A 44 -4.87 36.47 -16.29
C TYR A 44 -4.60 35.10 -15.65
N ILE A 45 -3.36 34.84 -15.18
CA ILE A 45 -3.03 33.58 -14.47
C ILE A 45 -3.82 33.46 -13.17
N LEU A 46 -3.91 34.56 -12.41
CA LEU A 46 -4.68 34.62 -11.16
C LEU A 46 -6.20 34.44 -11.43
N GLY A 47 -6.72 35.08 -12.48
CA GLY A 47 -8.11 34.94 -12.90
C GLY A 47 -8.45 33.50 -13.33
N GLY A 48 -7.61 32.90 -14.16
CA GLY A 48 -7.77 31.50 -14.57
C GLY A 48 -7.68 30.51 -13.39
N GLY A 49 -6.73 30.73 -12.49
CA GLY A 49 -6.57 29.94 -11.27
C GLY A 49 -7.77 30.07 -10.32
N SER A 50 -8.27 31.32 -10.14
CA SER A 50 -9.47 31.60 -9.31
C SER A 50 -10.72 30.98 -9.92
N TRP A 51 -10.88 31.05 -11.25
CA TRP A 51 -11.97 30.42 -11.97
C TRP A 51 -11.96 28.90 -11.80
N TYR A 52 -10.79 28.26 -11.98
CA TYR A 52 -10.62 26.84 -11.75
C TYR A 52 -10.97 26.44 -10.30
N MET A 53 -10.51 27.22 -9.33
CA MET A 53 -10.78 26.99 -7.91
C MET A 53 -12.27 27.12 -7.60
N LEU A 54 -12.94 28.15 -8.14
CA LEU A 54 -14.39 28.35 -7.99
C LEU A 54 -15.16 27.16 -8.56
N MET A 55 -14.88 26.75 -9.80
CA MET A 55 -15.51 25.60 -10.45
C MET A 55 -15.27 24.30 -9.67
N SER A 56 -14.04 24.09 -9.22
CA SER A 56 -13.68 22.91 -8.41
C SER A 56 -14.44 22.89 -7.09
N LEU A 57 -14.61 24.02 -6.41
CA LEU A 57 -15.38 24.14 -5.17
C LEU A 57 -16.87 23.93 -5.40
N LEU A 58 -17.44 24.46 -6.50
CA LEU A 58 -18.83 24.23 -6.87
C LEU A 58 -19.12 22.74 -7.15
N LEU A 59 -18.28 22.09 -7.92
CA LEU A 59 -18.37 20.65 -8.21
C LEU A 59 -18.20 19.81 -6.94
N TYR A 60 -17.26 20.18 -6.06
CA TYR A 60 -17.07 19.53 -4.77
C TYR A 60 -18.33 19.68 -3.89
N ARG A 61 -18.93 20.87 -3.84
CA ARG A 61 -20.17 21.11 -3.07
C ARG A 61 -21.37 20.31 -3.61
N ALA A 62 -21.41 20.08 -4.92
CA ALA A 62 -22.46 19.26 -5.54
C ALA A 62 -22.34 17.76 -5.20
N ARG A 63 -21.10 17.24 -5.00
CA ARG A 63 -20.85 15.83 -4.70
C ARG A 63 -19.71 15.65 -3.68
N PRO A 64 -19.89 16.06 -2.42
CA PRO A 64 -18.83 16.16 -1.42
C PRO A 64 -18.20 14.82 -1.05
N TYR A 65 -18.96 13.71 -1.17
CA TYR A 65 -18.49 12.37 -0.77
C TYR A 65 -17.95 11.53 -1.92
N LYS A 66 -18.01 11.99 -3.17
CA LYS A 66 -17.67 11.18 -4.34
C LYS A 66 -16.24 10.66 -4.33
N LEU A 67 -15.26 11.49 -3.92
CA LEU A 67 -13.88 11.08 -3.82
C LEU A 67 -13.68 10.03 -2.71
N ALA A 68 -14.33 10.19 -1.58
CA ALA A 68 -14.28 9.23 -0.48
C ALA A 68 -14.92 7.90 -0.87
N GLN A 69 -16.05 7.93 -1.56
CA GLN A 69 -16.73 6.73 -2.09
C GLN A 69 -15.88 5.98 -3.10
N GLN A 70 -15.23 6.69 -4.03
CA GLN A 70 -14.32 6.08 -5.00
C GLN A 70 -13.12 5.43 -4.32
N ALA A 71 -12.48 6.14 -3.39
CA ALA A 71 -11.34 5.59 -2.65
C ALA A 71 -11.74 4.40 -1.77
N LEU A 72 -12.92 4.44 -1.14
CA LEU A 72 -13.43 3.35 -0.32
C LEU A 72 -13.74 2.12 -1.16
N GLY A 73 -14.39 2.29 -2.33
CA GLY A 73 -14.61 1.19 -3.26
C GLY A 73 -13.30 0.60 -3.78
N ASP A 74 -12.27 1.44 -4.06
CA ASP A 74 -10.93 0.95 -4.41
C ASP A 74 -10.27 0.16 -3.27
N CYS A 75 -10.51 0.56 -2.02
CA CYS A 75 -10.03 -0.15 -0.83
C CYS A 75 -10.69 -1.54 -0.70
N ILE A 76 -12.01 -1.63 -0.91
CA ILE A 76 -12.74 -2.90 -0.89
C ILE A 76 -12.26 -3.82 -2.02
N LEU A 77 -12.08 -3.31 -3.26
CA LEU A 77 -11.51 -4.08 -4.38
C LEU A 77 -10.11 -4.60 -4.09
N ALA A 78 -9.27 -3.80 -3.43
CA ALA A 78 -7.93 -4.24 -3.06
C ALA A 78 -7.98 -5.36 -2.00
N THR A 79 -8.94 -5.30 -1.07
CA THR A 79 -9.20 -6.37 -0.08
C THR A 79 -9.70 -7.64 -0.76
N SER A 80 -10.62 -7.54 -1.71
CA SER A 80 -11.08 -8.65 -2.55
C SER A 80 -9.92 -9.30 -3.31
N SER A 81 -9.07 -8.50 -3.97
CA SER A 81 -7.90 -8.98 -4.70
C SER A 81 -6.91 -9.72 -3.79
N TYR A 82 -6.71 -9.23 -2.56
CA TYR A 82 -5.89 -9.89 -1.55
C TYR A 82 -6.46 -11.27 -1.17
N LEU A 83 -7.77 -11.37 -0.92
CA LEU A 83 -8.46 -12.64 -0.67
C LEU A 83 -8.31 -13.63 -1.83
N ARG A 84 -8.47 -13.14 -3.06
CA ARG A 84 -8.35 -13.96 -4.28
C ARG A 84 -6.96 -14.55 -4.45
N VAL A 85 -5.91 -13.78 -4.17
CA VAL A 85 -4.54 -14.30 -4.17
C VAL A 85 -4.32 -15.31 -3.04
N ARG A 86 -4.91 -15.08 -1.85
CA ARG A 86 -4.85 -16.07 -0.77
C ARG A 86 -5.57 -17.37 -1.10
N ALA A 87 -6.67 -17.32 -1.84
CA ALA A 87 -7.37 -18.52 -2.31
C ALA A 87 -6.46 -19.43 -3.16
N SER A 88 -5.43 -18.88 -3.81
CA SER A 88 -4.49 -19.68 -4.61
C SER A 88 -3.66 -20.66 -3.76
N PHE A 89 -3.52 -20.43 -2.44
CA PHE A 89 -2.84 -21.38 -1.56
C PHE A 89 -3.56 -22.73 -1.42
N TYR A 90 -4.82 -22.82 -1.82
CA TYR A 90 -5.61 -24.05 -1.79
C TYR A 90 -5.52 -24.85 -3.09
N ASN A 91 -4.79 -24.35 -4.11
CA ASN A 91 -4.55 -25.08 -5.35
C ASN A 91 -3.61 -26.25 -5.14
N LYS A 92 -3.83 -27.33 -5.88
CA LYS A 92 -3.02 -28.55 -5.79
C LYS A 92 -1.57 -28.35 -6.25
N ASP A 93 -1.37 -27.60 -7.35
CA ASP A 93 -0.05 -27.34 -7.94
C ASP A 93 0.36 -25.89 -7.63
N ILE A 94 0.77 -25.63 -6.38
CA ILE A 94 1.11 -24.28 -5.93
C ILE A 94 2.62 -24.05 -5.90
N ASP A 95 3.05 -22.90 -6.44
CA ASP A 95 4.37 -22.33 -6.15
C ASP A 95 4.23 -21.36 -4.94
N TYR A 96 4.63 -21.86 -3.77
CA TYR A 96 4.54 -21.12 -2.52
C TYR A 96 5.31 -19.81 -2.57
N ASP A 97 6.53 -19.80 -3.11
CA ASP A 97 7.39 -18.60 -3.16
C ASP A 97 6.76 -17.48 -4.01
N THR A 98 6.23 -17.83 -5.17
CA THR A 98 5.58 -16.86 -6.06
C THR A 98 4.27 -16.37 -5.44
N THR A 99 3.47 -17.25 -4.85
CA THR A 99 2.19 -16.89 -4.22
C THR A 99 2.40 -16.02 -3.00
N TYR A 100 3.39 -16.30 -2.14
CA TYR A 100 3.73 -15.42 -1.02
C TYR A 100 4.14 -14.02 -1.48
N ARG A 101 4.94 -13.90 -2.54
CA ARG A 101 5.28 -12.59 -3.12
C ARG A 101 4.05 -11.82 -3.59
N GLN A 102 3.11 -12.50 -4.23
CA GLN A 102 1.86 -11.88 -4.70
C GLN A 102 0.99 -11.44 -3.52
N VAL A 103 0.87 -12.25 -2.47
CA VAL A 103 0.15 -11.89 -1.23
C VAL A 103 0.73 -10.62 -0.61
N VAL A 104 2.07 -10.56 -0.44
CA VAL A 104 2.77 -9.38 0.08
C VAL A 104 2.48 -8.14 -0.79
N GLN A 105 2.54 -8.29 -2.10
CA GLN A 105 2.26 -7.18 -3.03
C GLN A 105 0.82 -6.69 -2.91
N GLN A 106 -0.16 -7.58 -2.86
CA GLN A 106 -1.57 -7.20 -2.71
C GLN A 106 -1.86 -6.60 -1.33
N GLN A 107 -1.17 -7.05 -0.29
CA GLN A 107 -1.26 -6.47 1.05
C GLN A 107 -0.81 -4.99 1.05
N ILE A 108 0.32 -4.68 0.40
CA ILE A 108 0.82 -3.31 0.26
C ILE A 108 -0.21 -2.43 -0.46
N ILE A 109 -0.76 -2.92 -1.59
CA ILE A 109 -1.79 -2.20 -2.35
C ILE A 109 -3.02 -1.91 -1.48
N ALA A 110 -3.49 -2.91 -0.73
CA ALA A 110 -4.65 -2.73 0.16
C ALA A 110 -4.39 -1.69 1.25
N GLN A 111 -3.19 -1.68 1.86
CA GLN A 111 -2.80 -0.72 2.88
C GLN A 111 -2.67 0.71 2.34
N ASP A 112 -2.13 0.88 1.13
CA ASP A 112 -2.08 2.18 0.46
C ASP A 112 -3.48 2.75 0.23
N LYS A 113 -4.42 1.89 -0.23
CA LYS A 113 -5.81 2.29 -0.41
C LYS A 113 -6.50 2.63 0.92
N GLN A 114 -6.26 1.85 1.98
CA GLN A 114 -6.75 2.15 3.33
C GLN A 114 -6.22 3.50 3.84
N THR A 115 -4.95 3.80 3.61
CA THR A 115 -4.34 5.08 4.00
C THR A 115 -4.98 6.25 3.25
N LEU A 116 -5.22 6.11 1.95
CA LEU A 116 -5.91 7.12 1.14
C LEU A 116 -7.34 7.36 1.64
N VAL A 117 -8.10 6.30 1.92
CA VAL A 117 -9.47 6.43 2.47
C VAL A 117 -9.44 7.15 3.81
N ARG A 118 -8.52 6.77 4.71
CA ARG A 118 -8.34 7.42 6.01
C ARG A 118 -8.07 8.91 5.86
N GLU A 119 -7.18 9.31 4.94
CA GLU A 119 -6.93 10.72 4.68
C GLU A 119 -8.16 11.47 4.16
N LEU A 120 -8.93 10.87 3.27
CA LEU A 120 -10.12 11.49 2.69
C LEU A 120 -11.27 11.59 3.70
N LEU A 121 -11.52 10.56 4.49
CA LEU A 121 -12.60 10.53 5.47
C LEU A 121 -12.32 11.46 6.66
N PHE A 122 -11.12 11.41 7.25
CA PHE A 122 -10.84 12.14 8.50
C PHE A 122 -10.34 13.58 8.29
N LYS A 123 -9.72 13.90 7.13
CA LYS A 123 -9.35 15.29 6.81
C LYS A 123 -10.52 16.12 6.27
N THR A 124 -11.61 15.50 5.87
CA THR A 124 -12.79 16.21 5.36
C THR A 124 -13.66 16.69 6.52
N ARG A 125 -13.59 17.99 6.81
CA ARG A 125 -14.31 18.63 7.93
C ARG A 125 -15.81 18.35 7.95
N SER A 126 -16.44 18.20 6.79
CA SER A 126 -17.86 17.88 6.64
C SER A 126 -18.21 16.46 7.09
N ILE A 127 -17.27 15.50 7.01
CA ILE A 127 -17.52 14.11 7.43
C ILE A 127 -17.38 13.96 8.95
N VAL A 128 -16.45 14.72 9.56
CA VAL A 128 -16.16 14.62 11.01
C VAL A 128 -17.06 15.55 11.84
N LYS A 129 -17.36 16.76 11.36
CA LYS A 129 -18.13 17.77 12.12
C LYS A 129 -19.63 17.76 11.81
N ASP A 130 -19.98 17.65 10.53
CA ASP A 130 -21.39 17.60 10.11
C ASP A 130 -21.76 16.13 9.95
N ALA A 131 -22.14 15.48 11.05
CA ALA A 131 -22.48 14.07 11.12
C ALA A 131 -23.69 13.71 10.20
N THR A 132 -23.49 13.83 8.88
CA THR A 132 -24.48 13.41 7.88
C THR A 132 -24.57 11.89 7.83
N ASP A 133 -25.75 11.36 7.54
CA ASP A 133 -25.98 9.91 7.47
C ASP A 133 -25.05 9.24 6.46
N THR A 134 -24.82 9.87 5.31
CA THR A 134 -23.87 9.38 4.29
C THR A 134 -22.43 9.32 4.81
N GLY A 135 -21.99 10.35 5.52
CA GLY A 135 -20.64 10.39 6.10
C GLY A 135 -20.44 9.29 7.14
N ARG A 136 -21.44 9.07 8.00
CA ARG A 136 -21.42 7.99 9.00
C ARG A 136 -21.41 6.61 8.35
N THR A 137 -22.24 6.38 7.33
CA THR A 137 -22.28 5.13 6.57
C THR A 137 -20.92 4.81 5.95
N LEU A 138 -20.26 5.79 5.32
CA LEU A 138 -18.91 5.59 4.75
C LEU A 138 -17.86 5.25 5.81
N LEU A 139 -17.94 5.85 7.00
CA LEU A 139 -17.06 5.52 8.12
C LEU A 139 -17.30 4.09 8.63
N MET A 140 -18.55 3.64 8.73
CA MET A 140 -18.89 2.27 9.13
C MET A 140 -18.38 1.26 8.11
N ILE A 141 -18.65 1.48 6.81
CA ILE A 141 -18.15 0.62 5.73
C ILE A 141 -16.61 0.56 5.79
N PHE A 142 -15.94 1.69 5.99
CA PHE A 142 -14.48 1.71 6.09
C PHE A 142 -13.97 0.93 7.30
N ARG A 143 -14.57 1.11 8.48
CA ARG A 143 -14.20 0.37 9.69
C ARG A 143 -14.34 -1.13 9.47
N ASP A 144 -15.50 -1.56 8.97
CA ASP A 144 -15.78 -2.99 8.80
C ASP A 144 -14.95 -3.60 7.65
N THR A 145 -14.57 -2.81 6.64
CA THR A 145 -13.58 -3.23 5.62
C THR A 145 -12.19 -3.42 6.23
N LEU A 146 -11.76 -2.56 7.15
CA LEU A 146 -10.49 -2.73 7.88
C LEU A 146 -10.52 -3.99 8.73
N ASP A 147 -11.59 -4.19 9.49
CA ASP A 147 -11.75 -5.36 10.34
C ASP A 147 -11.83 -6.66 9.52
N LEU A 148 -12.49 -6.63 8.34
CA LEU A 148 -12.53 -7.76 7.41
C LEU A 148 -11.13 -8.06 6.86
N PHE A 149 -10.39 -7.05 6.43
CA PHE A 149 -9.02 -7.23 5.96
C PHE A 149 -8.11 -7.84 7.04
N GLU A 150 -8.24 -7.37 8.28
CA GLU A 150 -7.52 -7.95 9.43
C GLU A 150 -7.88 -9.41 9.63
N ARG A 151 -9.17 -9.75 9.63
CA ARG A 151 -9.62 -11.14 9.73
C ARG A 151 -9.04 -12.02 8.63
N THR A 152 -9.05 -11.51 7.41
CA THR A 152 -8.44 -12.21 6.28
C THR A 152 -6.95 -12.47 6.52
N MET A 153 -6.23 -11.52 7.09
CA MET A 153 -4.81 -11.68 7.41
C MET A 153 -4.57 -12.67 8.56
N THR A 154 -5.45 -12.68 9.57
CA THR A 154 -5.29 -13.52 10.77
C THR A 154 -5.58 -14.99 10.53
N SER A 155 -6.17 -15.37 9.41
CA SER A 155 -6.40 -16.77 9.02
C SER A 155 -5.16 -17.46 8.43
N TYR A 156 -3.95 -17.05 8.85
CA TYR A 156 -2.71 -17.71 8.40
C TYR A 156 -2.65 -19.15 8.89
N GLN A 157 -2.29 -20.04 7.97
CA GLN A 157 -2.10 -21.47 8.22
C GLN A 157 -0.78 -21.92 7.56
N ASP A 158 -0.24 -23.03 8.05
CA ASP A 158 0.81 -23.74 7.33
C ASP A 158 0.18 -24.50 6.16
N TYR A 159 0.15 -23.85 4.99
CA TYR A 159 -0.50 -24.42 3.81
C TYR A 159 0.24 -25.64 3.28
N GLU A 160 1.56 -25.74 3.46
CA GLU A 160 2.35 -26.90 3.06
C GLU A 160 1.97 -28.12 3.92
N ALA A 161 1.90 -27.96 5.24
CA ALA A 161 1.40 -29.00 6.15
C ALA A 161 -0.04 -29.38 5.82
N LEU A 162 -0.90 -28.40 5.48
CA LEU A 162 -2.30 -28.66 5.13
C LEU A 162 -2.42 -29.53 3.87
N HIS A 163 -1.64 -29.26 2.82
CA HIS A 163 -1.60 -30.11 1.62
C HIS A 163 -1.07 -31.53 1.91
N ASN A 164 -0.11 -31.66 2.82
CA ASN A 164 0.40 -32.98 3.25
C ASN A 164 -0.66 -33.80 3.98
N TYR A 165 -1.53 -33.16 4.79
CA TYR A 165 -2.64 -33.84 5.44
C TYR A 165 -3.77 -34.23 4.48
N PHE A 166 -3.97 -33.48 3.37
CA PHE A 166 -5.06 -33.72 2.42
C PHE A 166 -4.53 -33.79 0.96
N PRO A 167 -3.80 -34.87 0.62
CA PRO A 167 -3.13 -34.99 -0.67
C PRO A 167 -4.10 -35.13 -1.86
N THR A 168 -5.33 -35.59 -1.66
CA THR A 168 -6.37 -35.62 -2.71
C THR A 168 -6.84 -34.22 -3.10
N GLY A 169 -6.76 -33.24 -2.20
CA GLY A 169 -7.04 -31.83 -2.46
C GLY A 169 -8.52 -31.44 -2.61
N ASP A 170 -9.45 -32.41 -2.69
CA ASP A 170 -10.87 -32.12 -2.97
C ASP A 170 -11.52 -31.19 -1.93
N ILE A 171 -11.21 -31.42 -0.64
CA ILE A 171 -11.72 -30.55 0.42
C ILE A 171 -11.14 -29.14 0.33
N LEU A 172 -9.86 -29.01 -0.02
CA LEU A 172 -9.19 -27.72 -0.15
C LEU A 172 -9.79 -26.88 -1.28
N LEU A 173 -10.14 -27.49 -2.41
CA LEU A 173 -10.80 -26.82 -3.54
C LEU A 173 -12.17 -26.24 -3.16
N ARG A 174 -12.93 -26.92 -2.30
CA ARG A 174 -14.21 -26.39 -1.82
C ARG A 174 -14.03 -25.16 -0.94
N TYR A 175 -13.01 -25.14 -0.08
CA TYR A 175 -12.65 -23.95 0.68
C TYR A 175 -12.25 -22.80 -0.24
N GLN A 176 -11.46 -23.08 -1.28
CA GLN A 176 -11.08 -22.10 -2.29
C GLN A 176 -12.30 -21.47 -2.96
N GLN A 177 -13.28 -22.30 -3.38
CA GLN A 177 -14.49 -21.81 -4.06
C GLN A 177 -15.25 -20.81 -3.21
N VAL A 178 -15.46 -21.10 -1.92
CA VAL A 178 -16.13 -20.17 -1.00
C VAL A 178 -15.33 -18.88 -0.80
N ILE A 179 -14.00 -18.93 -0.73
CA ILE A 179 -13.16 -17.72 -0.63
C ILE A 179 -13.28 -16.86 -1.89
N LEU A 180 -13.32 -17.48 -3.07
CA LEU A 180 -13.51 -16.77 -4.33
C LEU A 180 -14.89 -16.12 -4.43
N GLU A 181 -15.92 -16.79 -3.93
CA GLU A 181 -17.27 -16.22 -3.85
C GLU A 181 -17.33 -15.03 -2.92
N ILE A 182 -16.76 -15.09 -1.72
CA ILE A 182 -16.60 -13.94 -0.82
C ILE A 182 -15.90 -12.77 -1.54
N SER A 183 -14.89 -13.06 -2.35
CA SER A 183 -14.20 -12.04 -3.12
C SER A 183 -15.11 -11.39 -4.17
N ASN A 184 -15.96 -12.16 -4.84
CA ASN A 184 -16.91 -11.63 -5.83
C ASN A 184 -17.98 -10.75 -5.18
N GLU A 185 -18.51 -11.15 -4.02
CA GLU A 185 -19.42 -10.32 -3.24
C GLU A 185 -18.79 -8.97 -2.82
N LEU A 186 -17.52 -8.98 -2.43
CA LEU A 186 -16.80 -7.75 -2.13
C LEU A 186 -16.62 -6.86 -3.37
N ASP A 187 -16.42 -7.42 -4.56
CA ASP A 187 -16.35 -6.66 -5.80
C ASP A 187 -17.68 -5.95 -6.09
N ASP A 188 -18.81 -6.63 -5.89
CA ASP A 188 -20.15 -6.04 -6.06
C ASP A 188 -20.44 -4.93 -5.05
N ILE A 189 -20.08 -5.12 -3.78
CA ILE A 189 -20.16 -4.07 -2.76
C ILE A 189 -19.31 -2.86 -3.15
N ALA A 190 -18.08 -3.10 -3.63
CA ALA A 190 -17.18 -2.02 -4.04
C ALA A 190 -17.76 -1.19 -5.20
N LEU A 191 -18.36 -1.84 -6.19
CA LEU A 191 -19.03 -1.18 -7.30
C LEU A 191 -20.26 -0.39 -6.83
N ALA A 192 -21.06 -0.95 -5.91
CA ALA A 192 -22.19 -0.29 -5.30
C ALA A 192 -21.77 0.99 -4.56
N VAL A 193 -20.74 0.92 -3.72
CA VAL A 193 -20.18 2.07 -3.00
C VAL A 193 -19.66 3.14 -3.96
N LYS A 194 -18.90 2.75 -5.01
CA LYS A 194 -18.42 3.69 -6.04
C LYS A 194 -19.52 4.39 -6.81
N SER A 195 -20.59 3.66 -7.13
CA SER A 195 -21.72 4.18 -7.91
C SER A 195 -22.79 4.85 -7.06
N SER A 196 -22.69 4.81 -5.74
CA SER A 196 -23.75 5.24 -4.80
C SER A 196 -25.07 4.50 -5.03
N ARG A 197 -24.97 3.20 -5.32
CA ARG A 197 -26.12 2.29 -5.50
C ARG A 197 -26.15 1.27 -4.38
N THR A 198 -27.25 0.57 -4.25
CA THR A 198 -27.39 -0.58 -3.37
C THR A 198 -26.70 -1.80 -4.00
N SER A 199 -25.97 -2.57 -3.20
CA SER A 199 -25.48 -3.89 -3.62
C SER A 199 -26.63 -4.92 -3.54
N LYS A 200 -26.53 -5.95 -4.36
CA LYS A 200 -27.49 -7.07 -4.33
C LYS A 200 -26.85 -8.22 -3.54
N ASP A 201 -27.47 -8.59 -2.45
CA ASP A 201 -27.18 -9.82 -1.73
C ASP A 201 -28.20 -10.87 -2.22
N ASP A 202 -27.74 -11.86 -2.97
CA ASP A 202 -28.59 -12.93 -3.51
C ASP A 202 -28.78 -14.10 -2.53
N GLY A 203 -28.10 -14.05 -1.38
CA GLY A 203 -28.18 -15.09 -0.34
C GLY A 203 -27.44 -16.39 -0.71
N SER A 204 -26.66 -16.43 -1.78
CA SER A 204 -25.92 -17.63 -2.20
C SER A 204 -24.79 -17.98 -1.23
N LEU A 205 -24.06 -17.00 -0.74
CA LEU A 205 -22.90 -17.20 0.16
C LEU A 205 -23.25 -17.94 1.48
N PRO A 206 -24.34 -17.61 2.22
CA PRO A 206 -24.75 -18.39 3.39
C PRO A 206 -25.14 -19.83 3.06
N MET A 207 -25.68 -20.09 1.87
CA MET A 207 -26.03 -21.43 1.41
C MET A 207 -24.76 -22.27 1.16
N HIS A 208 -23.82 -21.76 0.38
CA HIS A 208 -22.57 -22.48 0.09
C HIS A 208 -21.70 -22.70 1.34
N LEU A 209 -21.73 -21.77 2.31
CA LEU A 209 -21.08 -22.00 3.61
C LEU A 209 -21.70 -23.17 4.37
N ARG A 210 -23.04 -23.29 4.39
CA ARG A 210 -23.71 -24.44 5.02
C ARG A 210 -23.38 -25.76 4.31
N GLU A 211 -23.33 -25.72 2.97
CA GLU A 211 -22.90 -26.89 2.18
C GLU A 211 -21.45 -27.30 2.51
N LEU A 212 -20.54 -26.33 2.59
CA LEU A 212 -19.16 -26.57 2.99
C LEU A 212 -19.08 -27.15 4.41
N GLN A 213 -19.88 -26.62 5.36
CA GLN A 213 -19.91 -27.11 6.74
C GLN A 213 -20.44 -28.53 6.82
N THR A 214 -21.50 -28.87 6.08
CA THR A 214 -22.05 -30.21 6.00
C THR A 214 -21.02 -31.17 5.41
N TYR A 215 -20.44 -30.81 4.26
CA TYR A 215 -19.40 -31.62 3.62
C TYR A 215 -18.17 -31.82 4.54
N PHE A 216 -17.72 -30.79 5.23
CA PHE A 216 -16.62 -30.88 6.18
C PHE A 216 -16.93 -31.87 7.30
N ASN A 217 -18.13 -31.84 7.87
CA ASN A 217 -18.51 -32.77 8.95
C ASN A 217 -18.54 -34.24 8.46
N GLU A 218 -19.13 -34.50 7.29
CA GLU A 218 -19.15 -35.81 6.65
C GLU A 218 -17.74 -36.30 6.33
N TYR A 219 -16.89 -35.42 5.78
CA TYR A 219 -15.50 -35.75 5.44
C TYR A 219 -14.65 -36.06 6.69
N VAL A 220 -14.88 -35.37 7.81
CA VAL A 220 -14.24 -35.67 9.10
C VAL A 220 -14.64 -37.04 9.62
N GLU A 221 -15.92 -37.40 9.53
CA GLU A 221 -16.41 -38.71 9.99
C GLU A 221 -15.78 -39.86 9.20
N GLN A 222 -15.61 -39.71 7.90
CA GLN A 222 -15.10 -40.74 7.00
C GLN A 222 -13.57 -40.87 6.99
N ASN A 223 -12.83 -39.76 7.15
CA ASN A 223 -11.40 -39.72 6.85
C ASN A 223 -10.51 -39.36 8.05
N ARG A 224 -11.06 -39.19 9.25
CA ARG A 224 -10.27 -38.76 10.41
C ARG A 224 -9.42 -39.93 10.94
N THR A 225 -8.10 -39.70 10.99
CA THR A 225 -7.11 -40.60 11.60
C THR A 225 -6.32 -39.84 12.68
N PRO A 226 -5.61 -40.55 13.59
CA PRO A 226 -4.76 -39.88 14.58
C PRO A 226 -3.68 -38.99 13.96
N GLU A 227 -3.21 -39.29 12.74
CA GLU A 227 -2.13 -38.59 12.03
C GLU A 227 -2.61 -37.28 11.40
N ASN A 228 -3.89 -37.17 11.00
CA ASN A 228 -4.43 -36.01 10.30
C ASN A 228 -5.32 -35.09 11.18
N ILE A 229 -5.39 -35.35 12.49
CA ILE A 229 -6.21 -34.56 13.42
C ILE A 229 -5.85 -33.06 13.36
N GLU A 230 -4.55 -32.73 13.24
CA GLU A 230 -4.08 -31.34 13.15
C GLU A 230 -4.59 -30.66 11.91
N GLY A 231 -4.59 -31.32 10.77
CA GLY A 231 -5.16 -30.82 9.53
C GLY A 231 -6.65 -30.50 9.67
N PHE A 232 -7.44 -31.39 10.32
CA PHE A 232 -8.87 -31.12 10.56
C PHE A 232 -9.11 -29.97 11.55
N ILE A 233 -8.25 -29.79 12.56
CA ILE A 233 -8.32 -28.62 13.45
C ILE A 233 -8.08 -27.35 12.64
N SER A 234 -7.06 -27.33 11.78
CA SER A 234 -6.74 -26.21 10.91
C SER A 234 -7.89 -25.87 9.95
N LEU A 235 -8.47 -26.89 9.28
CA LEU A 235 -9.64 -26.67 8.40
C LEU A 235 -10.85 -26.13 9.16
N ARG A 236 -11.10 -26.59 10.39
CA ARG A 236 -12.19 -26.05 11.23
C ARG A 236 -11.96 -24.58 11.57
N HIS A 237 -10.72 -24.18 11.88
CA HIS A 237 -10.39 -22.78 12.13
C HIS A 237 -10.59 -21.91 10.90
N ILE A 238 -10.21 -22.41 9.72
CA ILE A 238 -10.45 -21.72 8.46
C ILE A 238 -11.96 -21.56 8.23
N LEU A 239 -12.76 -22.62 8.42
CA LEU A 239 -14.22 -22.57 8.26
C LEU A 239 -14.85 -21.51 9.15
N ASN A 240 -14.51 -21.50 10.45
CA ASN A 240 -15.01 -20.49 11.39
C ASN A 240 -14.61 -19.06 10.97
N SER A 241 -13.39 -18.89 10.43
CA SER A 241 -12.94 -17.61 9.90
C SER A 241 -13.74 -17.18 8.66
N LEU A 242 -14.07 -18.12 7.77
CA LEU A 242 -14.89 -17.84 6.59
C LEU A 242 -16.33 -17.45 6.98
N GLU A 243 -16.91 -18.10 7.99
CA GLU A 243 -18.23 -17.76 8.53
C GLU A 243 -18.24 -16.31 9.08
N ASP A 244 -17.21 -15.93 9.85
CA ASP A 244 -17.09 -14.56 10.38
C ASP A 244 -16.90 -13.52 9.26
N ILE A 245 -16.06 -13.83 8.26
CA ILE A 245 -15.84 -12.97 7.10
C ILE A 245 -17.14 -12.79 6.31
N ALA A 246 -17.89 -13.86 6.06
CA ALA A 246 -19.16 -13.82 5.36
C ALA A 246 -20.22 -13.01 6.12
N GLY A 247 -20.29 -13.13 7.45
CA GLY A 247 -21.17 -12.29 8.29
C GLY A 247 -20.85 -10.80 8.16
N ARG A 248 -19.57 -10.44 8.01
CA ARG A 248 -19.13 -9.06 7.78
C ARG A 248 -19.47 -8.57 6.37
N VAL A 249 -19.32 -9.43 5.36
CA VAL A 249 -19.74 -9.13 3.98
C VAL A 249 -21.22 -8.84 3.94
N HIS A 250 -22.05 -9.65 4.58
CA HIS A 250 -23.49 -9.41 4.73
C HIS A 250 -23.77 -8.06 5.40
N THR A 251 -23.03 -7.71 6.47
CA THR A 251 -23.16 -6.40 7.14
C THR A 251 -22.81 -5.25 6.19
N LEU A 252 -21.78 -5.40 5.35
CA LEU A 252 -21.42 -4.41 4.34
C LEU A 252 -22.55 -4.22 3.30
N HIS A 253 -23.22 -5.29 2.86
CA HIS A 253 -24.41 -5.21 2.01
C HIS A 253 -25.52 -4.39 2.68
N LEU A 254 -25.81 -4.67 3.96
CA LEU A 254 -26.84 -3.94 4.73
C LEU A 254 -26.53 -2.44 4.84
N TYR A 255 -25.27 -2.04 4.95
CA TYR A 255 -24.91 -0.61 4.93
C TYR A 255 -25.20 0.06 3.59
N THR A 256 -25.04 -0.64 2.47
CA THR A 256 -25.38 -0.09 1.15
C THR A 256 -26.87 0.06 0.94
N THR A 257 -27.70 -0.75 1.62
CA THR A 257 -29.18 -0.70 1.53
C THR A 257 -29.83 0.23 2.53
N HIS A 258 -29.07 0.93 3.38
CA HIS A 258 -29.55 1.80 4.45
C HIS A 258 -30.52 1.14 5.46
N GLN A 259 -30.48 -0.19 5.59
CA GLN A 259 -31.37 -0.96 6.47
C GLN A 259 -30.95 -0.96 7.94
N ILE A 260 -29.70 -0.59 8.25
CA ILE A 260 -29.21 -0.55 9.64
C ILE A 260 -29.52 0.80 10.25
N LYS A 261 -30.41 0.84 11.25
CA LYS A 261 -30.59 1.99 12.15
C LYS A 261 -29.35 2.14 13.03
N GLN A 262 -28.77 3.32 12.99
CA GLN A 262 -27.49 3.64 13.61
C GLN A 262 -27.55 3.59 15.15
N SER A 263 -26.64 2.85 15.78
CA SER A 263 -26.38 2.93 17.23
C SER A 263 -25.54 4.18 17.54
N ASN A 264 -25.91 4.87 18.62
CA ASN A 264 -25.29 6.15 19.03
C ASN A 264 -23.88 6.05 19.65
N ASN A 265 -23.23 4.89 19.59
CA ASN A 265 -21.85 4.71 20.12
C ASN A 265 -20.79 5.21 19.11
N ASN A 266 -20.61 6.52 19.03
CA ASN A 266 -19.52 7.11 18.26
C ASN A 266 -18.28 7.23 19.17
N PRO A 267 -17.09 6.75 18.74
CA PRO A 267 -15.82 7.11 19.39
C PRO A 267 -15.64 8.62 19.40
N SER A 268 -15.04 9.15 20.46
CA SER A 268 -14.85 10.60 20.60
C SER A 268 -13.97 11.18 19.48
N GLN A 269 -14.23 12.42 19.08
CA GLN A 269 -13.45 13.14 18.07
C GLN A 269 -11.94 13.14 18.40
N ALA A 270 -11.57 13.18 19.66
CA ALA A 270 -10.19 13.11 20.15
C ALA A 270 -9.49 11.77 19.85
N GLU A 271 -10.25 10.67 19.74
CA GLU A 271 -9.68 9.37 19.35
C GLU A 271 -9.37 9.31 17.87
N TYR A 272 -10.22 9.90 17.02
CA TYR A 272 -9.95 9.95 15.57
C TYR A 272 -8.74 10.82 15.22
N GLU A 273 -8.49 11.91 15.95
CA GLU A 273 -7.34 12.79 15.72
C GLU A 273 -5.99 12.08 15.88
N LYS A 274 -5.90 11.06 16.75
CA LYS A 274 -4.68 10.25 16.93
C LYS A 274 -4.31 9.41 15.69
N PHE A 275 -5.28 9.16 14.80
CA PHE A 275 -5.06 8.39 13.56
C PHE A 275 -4.73 9.27 12.36
N ILE A 276 -4.80 10.60 12.48
CA ILE A 276 -4.46 11.55 11.42
C ILE A 276 -2.99 11.94 11.56
N THR A 277 -2.26 11.89 10.46
CA THR A 277 -0.89 12.42 10.42
C THR A 277 -0.97 13.93 10.19
N HIS A 278 -0.75 14.72 11.22
CA HIS A 278 -0.66 16.17 11.10
C HIS A 278 0.71 16.55 10.53
N THR A 279 0.74 17.12 9.33
CA THR A 279 1.95 17.79 8.83
C THR A 279 1.99 19.18 9.45
N VAL A 280 2.84 19.38 10.46
CA VAL A 280 3.10 20.70 11.02
C VAL A 280 3.97 21.47 10.03
N ILE A 281 3.49 22.64 9.58
CA ILE A 281 4.27 23.56 8.74
C ILE A 281 5.17 24.35 9.68
N ASP A 282 6.39 23.86 9.91
CA ASP A 282 7.41 24.52 10.73
C ASP A 282 8.62 24.86 9.85
N ILE A 283 9.09 26.11 9.92
CA ILE A 283 10.29 26.57 9.22
C ILE A 283 11.53 25.82 9.70
N LYS A 284 11.54 25.36 10.96
CA LYS A 284 12.59 24.53 11.52
C LYS A 284 12.80 23.24 10.70
N LEU A 285 11.72 22.67 10.19
CA LEU A 285 11.78 21.46 9.35
C LEU A 285 12.59 21.69 8.06
N ILE A 286 12.52 22.90 7.46
CA ILE A 286 13.36 23.25 6.30
C ILE A 286 14.82 23.36 6.73
N LYS A 287 15.11 24.05 7.84
CA LYS A 287 16.49 24.21 8.33
C LYS A 287 17.16 22.87 8.66
N ASP A 288 16.44 21.98 9.31
CA ASP A 288 16.93 20.65 9.67
C ASP A 288 17.19 19.77 8.43
N ASN A 289 16.53 20.08 7.31
CA ASN A 289 16.72 19.39 6.03
C ASN A 289 17.71 20.07 5.07
N LEU A 290 18.35 21.19 5.45
CA LEU A 290 19.41 21.84 4.67
C LEU A 290 20.75 21.10 4.83
N THR A 291 20.76 19.80 4.65
CA THR A 291 21.94 18.93 4.78
C THR A 291 22.04 17.99 3.59
N LEU A 292 23.25 17.60 3.22
CA LEU A 292 23.50 16.61 2.16
C LEU A 292 22.94 15.22 2.49
N GLN A 293 22.54 14.98 3.73
CA GLN A 293 21.88 13.73 4.13
C GLN A 293 20.40 13.71 3.76
N SER A 294 19.77 14.89 3.61
CA SER A 294 18.35 15.01 3.23
C SER A 294 18.14 14.71 1.74
N ASN A 295 17.25 13.78 1.44
CA ASN A 295 16.86 13.45 0.06
C ASN A 295 16.21 14.64 -0.66
N THR A 296 15.42 15.43 0.07
CA THR A 296 14.75 16.61 -0.50
C THR A 296 15.78 17.67 -0.87
N PHE A 297 16.80 17.87 -0.04
CA PHE A 297 17.91 18.78 -0.36
C PHE A 297 18.70 18.33 -1.59
N ARG A 298 19.13 17.05 -1.62
CA ARG A 298 19.84 16.47 -2.78
C ARG A 298 19.02 16.62 -4.06
N HIS A 299 17.70 16.37 -3.98
CA HIS A 299 16.80 16.56 -5.12
C HIS A 299 16.69 18.03 -5.55
N ALA A 300 16.55 18.95 -4.60
CA ALA A 300 16.46 20.39 -4.88
C ALA A 300 17.72 20.92 -5.58
N VAL A 301 18.91 20.52 -5.11
CA VAL A 301 20.20 20.85 -5.73
C VAL A 301 20.27 20.27 -7.14
N ARG A 302 19.93 18.98 -7.31
CA ARG A 302 19.93 18.29 -8.61
C ARG A 302 19.05 18.98 -9.63
N VAL A 303 17.80 19.29 -9.26
CA VAL A 303 16.86 20.00 -10.15
C VAL A 303 17.40 21.38 -10.52
N SER A 304 17.95 22.13 -9.56
CA SER A 304 18.47 23.48 -9.81
C SER A 304 19.66 23.47 -10.77
N ILE A 305 20.64 22.59 -10.55
CA ILE A 305 21.82 22.46 -11.41
C ILE A 305 21.41 21.95 -12.80
N ALA A 306 20.57 20.91 -12.89
CA ALA A 306 20.13 20.37 -14.16
C ALA A 306 19.31 21.38 -14.98
N THR A 307 18.45 22.17 -14.33
CA THR A 307 17.67 23.21 -14.98
C THR A 307 18.57 24.36 -15.47
N LEU A 308 19.55 24.79 -14.65
CA LEU A 308 20.53 25.79 -15.05
C LEU A 308 21.36 25.33 -16.25
N PHE A 309 21.85 24.08 -16.21
CA PHE A 309 22.58 23.52 -17.33
C PHE A 309 21.72 23.38 -18.59
N GLY A 310 20.47 22.92 -18.46
CA GLY A 310 19.50 22.87 -19.56
C GLY A 310 19.22 24.26 -20.16
N TYR A 311 19.15 25.30 -19.34
CA TYR A 311 19.00 26.66 -19.80
C TYR A 311 20.23 27.16 -20.60
N ILE A 312 21.43 26.86 -20.10
CA ILE A 312 22.67 27.20 -20.82
C ILE A 312 22.72 26.48 -22.17
N VAL A 313 22.42 25.18 -22.19
CA VAL A 313 22.37 24.39 -23.44
C VAL A 313 21.36 24.96 -24.44
N SER A 314 20.20 25.41 -23.95
CA SER A 314 19.16 25.99 -24.81
C SER A 314 19.57 27.33 -25.45
N ILE A 315 20.51 28.08 -24.84
CA ILE A 315 21.04 29.31 -25.43
C ILE A 315 21.99 29.02 -26.60
N PHE A 316 22.78 27.95 -26.50
CA PHE A 316 23.77 27.60 -27.52
C PHE A 316 23.21 26.78 -28.69
N LEU A 317 22.09 26.09 -28.48
CA LEU A 317 21.43 25.33 -29.55
C LEU A 317 20.32 26.19 -30.17
N PRO A 318 20.28 26.36 -31.49
CA PRO A 318 19.21 27.08 -32.18
C PRO A 318 17.94 26.20 -32.25
N VAL A 319 17.48 25.76 -31.09
CA VAL A 319 16.28 24.89 -30.95
C VAL A 319 15.10 25.83 -30.65
N GLY A 320 13.99 25.64 -31.31
CA GLY A 320 12.90 26.59 -31.40
C GLY A 320 12.28 27.08 -30.08
N HIS A 321 12.28 26.21 -29.00
CA HIS A 321 11.59 26.55 -27.76
C HIS A 321 12.35 26.08 -26.52
N SER A 322 13.25 26.88 -26.00
CA SER A 322 14.11 26.57 -24.84
C SER A 322 13.37 26.07 -23.60
N TYR A 323 12.14 26.54 -23.37
CA TYR A 323 11.33 26.11 -22.20
C TYR A 323 10.92 24.65 -22.22
N TRP A 324 10.84 23.98 -23.38
CA TRP A 324 10.50 22.56 -23.44
C TRP A 324 11.59 21.65 -22.88
N ILE A 325 12.87 22.02 -23.06
CA ILE A 325 14.01 21.32 -22.44
C ILE A 325 13.88 21.42 -20.91
N LEU A 326 13.67 22.62 -20.39
CA LEU A 326 13.57 22.88 -18.95
C LEU A 326 12.37 22.17 -18.32
N LEU A 327 11.22 22.24 -19.00
CA LEU A 327 9.99 21.56 -18.57
C LEU A 327 10.18 20.05 -18.53
N THR A 328 10.89 19.49 -19.51
CA THR A 328 11.20 18.06 -19.55
C THR A 328 12.09 17.65 -18.37
N ILE A 329 13.11 18.43 -18.05
CA ILE A 329 14.01 18.19 -16.90
C ILE A 329 13.22 18.17 -15.58
N ILE A 330 12.38 19.22 -15.34
CA ILE A 330 11.60 19.35 -14.08
C ILE A 330 10.57 18.22 -13.91
N VAL A 331 9.93 17.81 -14.99
CA VAL A 331 8.90 16.76 -14.95
C VAL A 331 9.53 15.38 -14.74
N ILE A 332 10.69 15.11 -15.34
CA ILE A 332 11.39 13.81 -15.25
C ILE A 332 12.05 13.64 -13.87
N LEU A 333 12.75 14.65 -13.38
CA LEU A 333 13.49 14.55 -12.14
C LEU A 333 12.54 14.37 -10.94
N LYS A 334 12.75 13.30 -10.19
CA LYS A 334 12.05 12.95 -8.95
C LYS A 334 13.09 12.65 -7.86
N PRO A 335 12.71 12.71 -6.57
CA PRO A 335 13.65 12.44 -5.50
C PRO A 335 14.36 11.08 -5.63
N ALA A 336 13.63 10.00 -5.92
CA ALA A 336 14.18 8.67 -6.10
C ALA A 336 14.66 8.43 -7.54
N TYR A 337 15.79 7.74 -7.68
CA TYR A 337 16.38 7.36 -8.97
C TYR A 337 15.41 6.55 -9.84
N SER A 338 14.78 5.54 -9.27
CA SER A 338 13.85 4.64 -9.96
C SER A 338 12.65 5.37 -10.56
N LEU A 339 12.08 6.33 -9.81
CA LEU A 339 10.96 7.15 -10.28
C LEU A 339 11.36 8.06 -11.44
N SER A 340 12.55 8.66 -11.37
CA SER A 340 13.09 9.49 -12.45
C SER A 340 13.35 8.66 -13.70
N LYS A 341 13.94 7.46 -13.56
CA LYS A 341 14.19 6.52 -14.64
C LYS A 341 12.91 6.14 -15.35
N LYS A 342 11.89 5.69 -14.60
CA LYS A 342 10.58 5.33 -15.16
C LYS A 342 9.95 6.50 -15.90
N ARG A 343 9.92 7.69 -15.29
CA ARG A 343 9.37 8.90 -15.92
C ARG A 343 10.10 9.30 -17.20
N ASN A 344 11.41 9.08 -17.25
CA ASN A 344 12.21 9.35 -18.44
C ASN A 344 11.80 8.44 -19.61
N TYR A 345 11.69 7.13 -19.37
CA TYR A 345 11.22 6.17 -20.38
C TYR A 345 9.80 6.47 -20.84
N ASP A 346 8.88 6.69 -19.90
CA ASP A 346 7.49 7.01 -20.20
C ASP A 346 7.38 8.29 -21.04
N ARG A 347 8.21 9.30 -20.76
CA ARG A 347 8.25 10.57 -21.49
C ARG A 347 8.75 10.39 -22.92
N LEU A 348 9.87 9.67 -23.12
CA LEU A 348 10.45 9.43 -24.44
C LEU A 348 9.50 8.60 -25.31
N ILE A 349 9.03 7.46 -24.82
CA ILE A 349 8.15 6.56 -25.55
C ILE A 349 6.82 7.24 -25.86
N GLY A 350 6.20 7.87 -24.86
CA GLY A 350 4.93 8.56 -25.03
C GLY A 350 5.02 9.74 -26.01
N THR A 351 6.14 10.47 -26.02
CA THR A 351 6.36 11.58 -26.97
C THR A 351 6.55 11.06 -28.39
N LEU A 352 7.33 9.99 -28.61
CA LEU A 352 7.56 9.40 -29.94
C LEU A 352 6.27 8.86 -30.55
N ILE A 353 5.54 8.02 -29.80
CA ILE A 353 4.27 7.45 -30.28
C ILE A 353 3.21 8.55 -30.45
N GLY A 354 3.13 9.50 -29.51
CA GLY A 354 2.20 10.62 -29.61
C GLY A 354 2.51 11.56 -30.75
N ALA A 355 3.79 11.78 -31.09
CA ALA A 355 4.20 12.54 -32.26
C ALA A 355 3.76 11.87 -33.58
N LEU A 356 3.95 10.55 -33.67
CA LEU A 356 3.48 9.78 -34.81
C LEU A 356 1.94 9.88 -34.95
N LEU A 357 1.22 9.74 -33.85
CA LEU A 357 -0.24 9.89 -33.84
C LEU A 357 -0.68 11.29 -34.26
N GLY A 358 0.00 12.35 -33.78
CA GLY A 358 -0.27 13.74 -34.19
C GLY A 358 -0.05 14.00 -35.68
N LEU A 359 1.05 13.44 -36.22
CA LEU A 359 1.32 13.50 -37.68
C LEU A 359 0.24 12.79 -38.48
N THR A 360 -0.16 11.59 -38.06
CA THR A 360 -1.20 10.81 -38.71
C THR A 360 -2.52 11.58 -38.76
N ILE A 361 -2.90 12.23 -37.65
CA ILE A 361 -4.11 13.04 -37.56
C ILE A 361 -4.04 14.21 -38.56
N LEU A 362 -2.93 14.97 -38.58
CA LEU A 362 -2.75 16.11 -39.47
C LEU A 362 -2.63 15.72 -40.95
N TYR A 363 -2.20 14.47 -41.26
CA TYR A 363 -2.16 13.97 -42.61
C TYR A 363 -3.55 13.64 -43.18
N PHE A 364 -4.45 13.10 -42.33
CA PHE A 364 -5.78 12.69 -42.80
C PHE A 364 -6.86 13.74 -42.61
N ILE A 365 -6.67 14.72 -41.70
CA ILE A 365 -7.71 15.69 -41.33
C ILE A 365 -7.18 17.10 -41.57
N ASN A 366 -7.84 17.82 -42.52
CA ASN A 366 -7.50 19.20 -42.85
C ASN A 366 -8.54 20.23 -42.34
N ASP A 367 -9.68 19.78 -41.80
CA ASP A 367 -10.74 20.66 -41.31
C ASP A 367 -10.39 21.16 -39.88
N ASN A 368 -10.22 22.48 -39.75
CA ASN A 368 -9.85 23.12 -38.48
C ASN A 368 -10.88 22.89 -37.38
N ASN A 369 -12.18 22.74 -37.70
CA ASN A 369 -13.21 22.49 -36.67
C ASN A 369 -13.09 21.08 -36.12
N ILE A 370 -12.81 20.08 -36.99
CA ILE A 370 -12.59 18.70 -36.57
C ILE A 370 -11.28 18.59 -35.77
N LEU A 371 -10.22 19.27 -36.22
CA LEU A 371 -8.95 19.31 -35.48
C LEU A 371 -9.12 19.94 -34.09
N PHE A 372 -9.93 21.01 -33.99
CA PHE A 372 -10.23 21.64 -32.70
C PHE A 372 -11.00 20.72 -31.77
N ALA A 373 -12.04 20.07 -32.27
CA ALA A 373 -12.81 19.09 -31.47
C ALA A 373 -11.93 17.92 -31.00
N LEU A 374 -11.08 17.39 -31.89
CA LEU A 374 -10.16 16.30 -31.57
C LEU A 374 -9.08 16.74 -30.56
N MET A 375 -8.57 17.96 -30.68
CA MET A 375 -7.64 18.58 -29.72
C MET A 375 -8.27 18.61 -28.32
N LEU A 376 -9.52 19.06 -28.19
CA LEU A 376 -10.23 19.07 -26.91
C LEU A 376 -10.42 17.68 -26.34
N LEU A 377 -10.78 16.69 -27.17
CA LEU A 377 -10.89 15.29 -26.76
C LEU A 377 -9.56 14.75 -26.20
N LEU A 378 -8.46 14.94 -26.96
CA LEU A 378 -7.12 14.51 -26.55
C LEU A 378 -6.66 15.23 -25.26
N MET A 379 -7.01 16.51 -25.10
CA MET A 379 -6.76 17.26 -23.88
C MET A 379 -7.47 16.65 -22.66
N VAL A 380 -8.76 16.31 -22.79
CA VAL A 380 -9.52 15.64 -21.73
C VAL A 380 -8.92 14.28 -21.40
N LEU A 381 -8.57 13.47 -22.39
CA LEU A 381 -7.91 12.17 -22.18
C LEU A 381 -6.56 12.33 -21.46
N THR A 382 -5.75 13.32 -21.86
CA THR A 382 -4.46 13.63 -21.21
C THR A 382 -4.61 13.86 -19.72
N TYR A 383 -5.48 14.81 -19.33
CA TYR A 383 -5.65 15.18 -17.93
C TYR A 383 -6.39 14.11 -17.10
N SER A 384 -7.30 13.36 -17.70
CA SER A 384 -8.00 12.25 -17.04
C SER A 384 -7.04 11.11 -16.67
N LEU A 385 -6.07 10.82 -17.53
CA LEU A 385 -5.13 9.70 -17.36
C LEU A 385 -3.81 10.10 -16.66
N PHE A 386 -3.58 11.38 -16.42
CA PHE A 386 -2.32 11.89 -15.87
C PHE A 386 -1.94 11.29 -14.52
N ARG A 387 -2.92 10.96 -13.68
CA ARG A 387 -2.70 10.33 -12.36
C ARG A 387 -2.68 8.81 -12.39
N THR A 388 -3.37 8.20 -13.36
CA THR A 388 -3.51 6.73 -13.44
C THR A 388 -2.39 6.09 -14.23
N ASN A 389 -2.08 6.64 -15.40
CA ASN A 389 -1.02 6.14 -16.27
C ASN A 389 -0.32 7.28 -16.99
N TYR A 390 0.90 7.60 -16.52
CA TYR A 390 1.66 8.73 -17.06
C TYR A 390 2.06 8.53 -18.52
N LEU A 391 2.43 7.30 -18.94
CA LEU A 391 2.80 7.01 -20.34
C LEU A 391 1.65 7.30 -21.28
N ILE A 392 0.45 6.79 -20.98
CA ILE A 392 -0.74 7.00 -21.82
C ILE A 392 -1.14 8.49 -21.83
N SER A 393 -0.99 9.17 -20.71
CA SER A 393 -1.24 10.61 -20.64
C SER A 393 -0.32 11.40 -21.59
N ILE A 394 0.99 11.08 -21.63
CA ILE A 394 1.94 11.72 -22.55
C ILE A 394 1.65 11.37 -24.00
N LEU A 395 1.22 10.15 -24.27
CA LEU A 395 0.81 9.70 -25.59
C LEU A 395 -0.31 10.58 -26.17
N PHE A 396 -1.28 10.98 -25.37
CA PHE A 396 -2.34 11.91 -25.78
C PHE A 396 -1.94 13.39 -25.64
N MET A 397 -1.04 13.74 -24.71
CA MET A 397 -0.55 15.09 -24.52
C MET A 397 0.22 15.61 -25.74
N THR A 398 1.06 14.78 -26.34
CA THR A 398 1.89 15.19 -27.47
C THR A 398 1.07 15.59 -28.69
N PRO A 399 0.14 14.78 -29.21
CA PRO A 399 -0.70 15.18 -30.35
C PRO A 399 -1.61 16.37 -30.00
N TYR A 400 -2.17 16.44 -28.78
CA TYR A 400 -2.98 17.60 -28.40
C TYR A 400 -2.17 18.91 -28.47
N ILE A 401 -0.90 18.90 -28.05
CA ILE A 401 -0.03 20.08 -28.15
C ILE A 401 0.30 20.40 -29.60
N ILE A 402 0.60 19.40 -30.44
CA ILE A 402 0.87 19.59 -31.87
C ILE A 402 -0.34 20.20 -32.57
N LEU A 403 -1.55 19.71 -32.32
CA LEU A 403 -2.79 20.26 -32.87
C LEU A 403 -3.04 21.70 -32.39
N LEU A 404 -2.79 21.98 -31.12
CA LEU A 404 -2.92 23.32 -30.54
C LEU A 404 -2.02 24.32 -31.27
N PHE A 405 -0.73 23.99 -31.46
CA PHE A 405 0.22 24.86 -32.15
C PHE A 405 -0.12 25.00 -33.65
N HIS A 406 -0.58 23.92 -34.29
CA HIS A 406 -1.06 23.97 -35.66
C HIS A 406 -2.22 24.94 -35.84
N LEU A 407 -3.21 24.90 -34.93
CA LEU A 407 -4.38 25.82 -34.97
C LEU A 407 -4.05 27.26 -34.64
N LEU A 408 -3.03 27.51 -33.76
CA LEU A 408 -2.65 28.88 -33.35
C LEU A 408 -1.68 29.55 -34.31
N PHE A 409 -0.72 28.81 -34.87
CA PHE A 409 0.42 29.39 -35.61
C PHE A 409 0.47 28.95 -37.08
N GLY A 410 -0.44 28.11 -37.57
CA GLY A 410 -0.53 27.68 -38.97
C GLY A 410 0.47 26.58 -39.37
N ALA A 411 0.81 26.51 -40.67
CA ALA A 411 1.34 25.34 -41.36
C ALA A 411 2.77 24.86 -41.02
N ASP A 412 3.51 25.49 -40.11
CA ASP A 412 4.92 25.10 -39.80
C ASP A 412 5.06 23.95 -38.81
N THR A 413 4.10 23.02 -38.89
CA THR A 413 3.94 21.89 -37.94
C THR A 413 5.13 20.93 -37.96
N LYS A 414 5.86 20.81 -39.08
CA LYS A 414 7.05 19.94 -39.15
C LYS A 414 8.17 20.42 -38.23
N ASN A 415 8.42 21.73 -38.20
CA ASN A 415 9.44 22.30 -37.34
C ASN A 415 9.07 22.16 -35.86
N ILE A 416 7.82 22.42 -35.49
CA ILE A 416 7.31 22.27 -34.12
C ILE A 416 7.46 20.81 -33.64
N LEU A 417 7.21 19.84 -34.50
CA LEU A 417 7.34 18.43 -34.16
C LEU A 417 8.80 18.03 -33.96
N VAL A 418 9.70 18.44 -34.87
CA VAL A 418 11.13 18.18 -34.76
C VAL A 418 11.66 18.81 -33.46
N ASP A 419 11.32 20.06 -33.19
CA ASP A 419 11.69 20.77 -31.97
C ASP A 419 11.16 20.02 -30.72
N ARG A 420 9.92 19.55 -30.73
CA ARG A 420 9.34 18.78 -29.63
C ARG A 420 10.09 17.48 -29.32
N ILE A 421 10.47 16.74 -30.34
CA ILE A 421 11.23 15.48 -30.19
C ILE A 421 12.66 15.78 -29.72
N THR A 422 13.33 16.73 -30.35
CA THR A 422 14.73 17.10 -30.01
C THR A 422 14.84 17.69 -28.62
N ASP A 423 13.95 18.60 -28.23
CA ASP A 423 13.92 19.20 -26.89
C ASP A 423 13.63 18.16 -25.81
N THR A 424 12.70 17.23 -26.09
CA THR A 424 12.42 16.12 -25.19
C THR A 424 13.63 15.19 -25.08
N ALA A 425 14.31 14.88 -26.17
CA ALA A 425 15.50 14.02 -26.15
C ALA A 425 16.65 14.68 -25.38
N ILE A 426 16.93 15.97 -25.62
CA ILE A 426 17.97 16.73 -24.92
C ILE A 426 17.62 16.85 -23.43
N GLY A 427 16.41 17.26 -23.10
CA GLY A 427 15.95 17.36 -21.71
C GLY A 427 16.00 16.04 -20.98
N SER A 428 15.63 14.93 -21.64
CA SER A 428 15.72 13.57 -21.13
C SER A 428 17.17 13.14 -20.88
N ALA A 429 18.08 13.44 -21.81
CA ALA A 429 19.51 13.14 -21.66
C ALA A 429 20.12 13.92 -20.47
N ILE A 430 19.83 15.21 -20.35
CA ILE A 430 20.29 16.04 -19.22
C ILE A 430 19.72 15.51 -17.90
N ALA A 431 18.43 15.21 -17.84
CA ALA A 431 17.79 14.65 -16.64
C ALA A 431 18.38 13.29 -16.25
N PHE A 432 18.67 12.42 -17.23
CA PHE A 432 19.28 11.13 -17.02
C PHE A 432 20.71 11.26 -16.46
N LEU A 433 21.55 12.10 -17.08
CA LEU A 433 22.92 12.37 -16.61
C LEU A 433 22.90 13.01 -15.20
N ALA A 434 22.03 13.98 -14.98
CA ALA A 434 21.87 14.60 -13.67
C ALA A 434 21.47 13.59 -12.59
N ASN A 435 20.61 12.63 -12.92
CA ASN A 435 20.15 11.60 -11.99
C ASN A 435 21.26 10.59 -11.61
N ILE A 436 22.28 10.42 -12.46
CA ILE A 436 23.42 9.52 -12.21
C ILE A 436 24.57 10.27 -11.52
N PHE A 437 24.89 11.48 -11.98
CA PHE A 437 26.11 12.18 -11.59
C PHE A 437 25.90 13.25 -10.50
N LEU A 438 24.71 13.86 -10.42
CA LEU A 438 24.47 14.94 -9.46
C LEU A 438 23.86 14.40 -8.16
N ILE A 439 24.70 14.05 -7.22
CA ILE A 439 24.34 13.61 -5.85
C ILE A 439 23.18 12.60 -5.87
N PRO A 440 23.39 11.41 -6.45
CA PRO A 440 22.31 10.42 -6.54
C PRO A 440 21.87 9.98 -5.14
N THR A 441 20.57 9.74 -5.00
CA THR A 441 20.00 9.15 -3.79
C THR A 441 19.71 7.69 -4.07
N TRP A 442 20.54 6.81 -3.52
CA TRP A 442 20.36 5.38 -3.63
C TRP A 442 19.54 4.87 -2.45
N GLU A 443 18.59 3.99 -2.73
CA GLU A 443 17.76 3.37 -1.68
C GLU A 443 18.61 2.50 -0.74
N LYS A 444 19.75 1.95 -1.22
CA LYS A 444 20.69 1.20 -0.39
C LYS A 444 21.15 1.97 0.86
N ASP A 445 21.30 3.30 0.75
CA ASP A 445 21.77 4.15 1.85
C ASP A 445 20.71 4.38 2.92
N GLN A 446 19.45 4.05 2.61
CA GLN A 446 18.29 4.29 3.49
C GLN A 446 17.55 3.03 3.89
N ILE A 447 17.76 1.92 3.18
CA ILE A 447 17.00 0.69 3.40
C ILE A 447 17.17 0.18 4.84
N LYS A 448 18.35 0.30 5.44
CA LYS A 448 18.60 -0.06 6.85
C LYS A 448 17.69 0.74 7.81
N ASN A 449 17.50 2.02 7.57
CA ASN A 449 16.61 2.86 8.39
C ASN A 449 15.14 2.43 8.26
N TYR A 450 14.70 2.04 7.05
CA TYR A 450 13.35 1.49 6.86
C TYR A 450 13.21 0.14 7.55
N MET A 451 14.24 -0.73 7.48
CA MET A 451 14.27 -2.02 8.16
C MET A 451 14.19 -1.84 9.69
N ALA A 452 15.02 -0.97 10.26
CA ALA A 452 15.03 -0.70 11.70
C ALA A 452 13.69 -0.16 12.20
N ARG A 453 13.09 0.80 11.48
CA ARG A 453 11.76 1.36 11.83
C ARG A 453 10.63 0.34 11.70
N ALA A 454 10.67 -0.53 10.69
CA ALA A 454 9.67 -1.57 10.51
C ALA A 454 9.76 -2.61 11.63
N LEU A 455 10.97 -3.02 12.00
CA LEU A 455 11.20 -3.95 13.09
C LEU A 455 10.78 -3.34 14.43
N GLU A 456 11.17 -2.10 14.73
CA GLU A 456 10.77 -1.37 15.94
C GLU A 456 9.25 -1.29 16.10
N ALA A 457 8.56 -0.91 15.02
CA ALA A 457 7.10 -0.82 15.04
C ALA A 457 6.45 -2.19 15.26
N ASN A 458 7.00 -3.27 14.69
CA ASN A 458 6.55 -4.63 14.91
C ASN A 458 6.85 -5.14 16.32
N ILE A 459 8.01 -4.82 16.90
CA ILE A 459 8.35 -5.13 18.31
C ILE A 459 7.31 -4.51 19.23
N HIS A 460 7.01 -3.21 19.06
CA HIS A 460 6.01 -2.52 19.86
C HIS A 460 4.60 -3.11 19.68
N TYR A 461 4.24 -3.52 18.48
CA TYR A 461 2.96 -4.16 18.21
C TYR A 461 2.88 -5.53 18.87
N PHE A 462 3.90 -6.38 18.69
CA PHE A 462 3.97 -7.71 19.32
C PHE A 462 3.99 -7.62 20.84
N LYS A 463 4.82 -6.76 21.43
CA LYS A 463 4.90 -6.55 22.88
C LYS A 463 3.55 -6.19 23.46
N ASN A 464 2.84 -5.25 22.84
CA ASN A 464 1.51 -4.83 23.28
C ASN A 464 0.52 -6.01 23.28
N ILE A 465 0.53 -6.87 22.25
CA ILE A 465 -0.32 -8.05 22.17
C ILE A 465 0.07 -9.11 23.20
N ALA A 466 1.36 -9.40 23.33
CA ALA A 466 1.88 -10.43 24.22
C ALA A 466 1.60 -10.10 25.71
N GLU A 467 1.68 -8.84 26.09
CA GLU A 467 1.37 -8.36 27.45
C GLU A 467 -0.06 -8.71 27.88
N ALA A 468 -1.05 -8.77 26.96
CA ALA A 468 -2.41 -9.18 27.29
C ALA A 468 -2.49 -10.65 27.73
N PHE A 469 -1.66 -11.53 27.18
CA PHE A 469 -1.59 -12.95 27.56
C PHE A 469 -0.81 -13.15 28.86
N ILE A 470 0.07 -12.24 29.24
CA ILE A 470 0.86 -12.29 30.49
C ILE A 470 0.09 -11.66 31.66
N GLY A 471 -0.86 -10.75 31.40
CA GLY A 471 -1.73 -10.20 32.46
C GLY A 471 -1.87 -8.70 32.52
N ALA A 472 -1.32 -7.93 31.58
CA ALA A 472 -1.48 -6.48 31.52
C ALA A 472 -2.81 -6.08 30.87
N ASP A 473 -3.44 -5.03 31.36
CA ASP A 473 -4.64 -4.47 30.78
C ASP A 473 -4.28 -3.55 29.60
N GLN A 474 -4.99 -3.73 28.49
CA GLN A 474 -4.76 -2.96 27.27
C GLN A 474 -5.90 -2.01 26.93
N THR A 475 -5.57 -0.84 26.40
CA THR A 475 -6.57 0.05 25.81
C THR A 475 -6.73 -0.24 24.31
N THR A 476 -7.97 -0.33 23.85
CA THR A 476 -8.31 -0.56 22.44
C THR A 476 -7.66 0.49 21.50
N THR A 477 -7.51 1.72 21.96
CA THR A 477 -6.91 2.81 21.18
C THR A 477 -5.41 2.61 20.99
N GLU A 478 -4.69 2.17 22.02
CA GLU A 478 -3.24 1.92 21.92
C GLU A 478 -2.95 0.76 21.00
N TYR A 479 -3.65 -0.34 21.14
CA TYR A 479 -3.58 -1.49 20.24
C TYR A 479 -3.74 -1.06 18.75
N LYS A 480 -4.81 -0.31 18.42
CA LYS A 480 -5.07 0.17 17.06
C LYS A 480 -3.96 1.08 16.55
N LEU A 481 -3.37 1.92 17.41
CA LEU A 481 -2.26 2.80 17.06
C LEU A 481 -0.97 2.02 16.77
N ARG A 482 -0.59 1.07 17.64
CA ARG A 482 0.59 0.20 17.45
C ARG A 482 0.46 -0.63 16.17
N ARG A 483 -0.72 -1.23 15.95
CA ARG A 483 -1.04 -1.93 14.71
C ARG A 483 -0.85 -1.04 13.49
N LYS A 484 -1.48 0.15 13.45
CA LYS A 484 -1.32 1.10 12.35
C LYS A 484 0.15 1.37 12.04
N ASN A 485 0.96 1.64 13.08
CA ASN A 485 2.37 1.98 12.91
C ASN A 485 3.17 0.81 12.34
N ALA A 486 2.93 -0.43 12.78
CA ALA A 486 3.56 -1.63 12.23
C ALA A 486 3.26 -1.80 10.74
N PHE A 487 1.98 -1.69 10.35
CA PHE A 487 1.56 -1.84 8.95
C PHE A 487 2.10 -0.73 8.04
N VAL A 488 2.09 0.53 8.49
CA VAL A 488 2.62 1.67 7.72
C VAL A 488 4.13 1.55 7.55
N SER A 489 4.86 1.17 8.60
CA SER A 489 6.32 1.01 8.53
C SER A 489 6.71 -0.16 7.62
N LEU A 490 5.94 -1.24 7.65
CA LEU A 490 6.13 -2.39 6.78
C LEU A 490 5.87 -2.04 5.30
N ALA A 491 4.81 -1.29 5.00
CA ALA A 491 4.53 -0.80 3.64
C ALA A 491 5.67 0.10 3.13
N ASN A 492 6.16 1.03 3.96
CA ASN A 492 7.29 1.89 3.61
C ASN A 492 8.57 1.10 3.33
N LEU A 493 8.85 0.06 4.11
CA LEU A 493 10.00 -0.84 3.88
C LEU A 493 9.85 -1.59 2.56
N SER A 494 8.68 -2.14 2.29
CA SER A 494 8.40 -2.90 1.06
C SER A 494 8.51 -2.02 -0.18
N ASP A 495 8.03 -0.78 -0.13
CA ASP A 495 8.17 0.22 -1.18
C ASP A 495 9.62 0.61 -1.41
N ALA A 496 10.40 0.84 -0.35
CA ALA A 496 11.82 1.15 -0.45
C ALA A 496 12.59 -0.01 -1.09
N PHE A 497 12.30 -1.25 -0.71
CA PHE A 497 12.86 -2.44 -1.32
C PHE A 497 12.48 -2.56 -2.81
N GLY A 498 11.22 -2.32 -3.15
CA GLY A 498 10.75 -2.31 -4.55
C GLY A 498 11.47 -1.25 -5.41
N ARG A 499 11.76 -0.06 -4.85
CA ARG A 499 12.56 0.98 -5.53
C ARG A 499 14.03 0.56 -5.67
N MET A 500 14.61 -0.07 -4.64
CA MET A 500 15.99 -0.58 -4.70
C MET A 500 16.18 -1.62 -5.80
N LEU A 501 15.22 -2.51 -6.01
CA LEU A 501 15.27 -3.50 -7.10
C LEU A 501 15.25 -2.89 -8.50
N GLN A 502 14.79 -1.65 -8.66
CA GLN A 502 14.80 -0.91 -9.92
C GLN A 502 16.12 -0.15 -10.17
N GLU A 503 17.01 -0.09 -9.18
CA GLU A 503 18.33 0.49 -9.30
C GLU A 503 19.29 -0.41 -10.09
N PRO A 504 20.41 0.12 -10.60
CA PRO A 504 21.44 -0.70 -11.27
C PRO A 504 21.94 -1.82 -10.35
N LYS A 505 22.19 -3.01 -10.90
CA LYS A 505 22.61 -4.20 -10.13
C LYS A 505 23.85 -3.96 -9.22
N ASN A 506 24.78 -3.13 -9.67
CA ASN A 506 25.97 -2.76 -8.90
C ASN A 506 25.68 -1.83 -7.70
N LYS A 507 24.46 -1.34 -7.57
CA LYS A 507 23.98 -0.52 -6.44
C LYS A 507 23.03 -1.28 -5.52
N GLN A 508 22.63 -2.50 -5.90
CA GLN A 508 21.80 -3.38 -5.08
C GLN A 508 22.71 -4.19 -4.14
N VAL A 509 22.74 -3.81 -2.86
CA VAL A 509 23.52 -4.53 -1.83
C VAL A 509 22.58 -5.48 -1.10
N ASN A 510 23.04 -6.71 -0.85
CA ASN A 510 22.34 -7.72 -0.04
C ASN A 510 20.85 -7.95 -0.41
N ALA A 511 20.47 -7.79 -1.70
CA ALA A 511 19.06 -7.82 -2.13
C ALA A 511 18.32 -9.09 -1.68
N LYS A 512 18.99 -10.25 -1.66
CA LYS A 512 18.39 -11.52 -1.20
C LYS A 512 18.12 -11.51 0.30
N LEU A 513 19.04 -11.01 1.11
CA LEU A 513 18.88 -10.94 2.57
C LEU A 513 17.84 -9.89 2.95
N ILE A 514 17.81 -8.74 2.26
CA ILE A 514 16.79 -7.71 2.47
C ILE A 514 15.40 -8.26 2.10
N TYR A 515 15.27 -9.03 1.01
CA TYR A 515 14.02 -9.70 0.67
C TYR A 515 13.56 -10.66 1.77
N GLN A 516 14.48 -11.48 2.31
CA GLN A 516 14.18 -12.37 3.44
C GLN A 516 13.72 -11.58 4.66
N PHE A 517 14.40 -10.48 4.99
CA PHE A 517 14.01 -9.60 6.10
C PHE A 517 12.62 -8.99 5.91
N VAL A 518 12.30 -8.50 4.71
CA VAL A 518 10.96 -7.97 4.37
C VAL A 518 9.91 -9.06 4.57
N THR A 519 10.16 -10.27 4.09
CA THR A 519 9.25 -11.40 4.23
C THR A 519 9.03 -11.77 5.70
N LEU A 520 10.10 -11.86 6.49
CA LEU A 520 10.03 -12.15 7.93
C LEU A 520 9.23 -11.07 8.69
N ASN A 521 9.39 -9.79 8.35
CA ASN A 521 8.57 -8.72 8.94
C ASN A 521 7.09 -8.84 8.56
N HIS A 522 6.77 -9.25 7.33
CA HIS A 522 5.40 -9.55 6.94
C HIS A 522 4.81 -10.70 7.76
N MET A 523 5.55 -11.78 7.90
CA MET A 523 5.14 -12.92 8.72
C MET A 523 4.94 -12.51 10.19
N LEU A 524 5.87 -11.74 10.76
CA LEU A 524 5.75 -11.23 12.13
C LEU A 524 4.48 -10.39 12.31
N THR A 525 4.22 -9.45 11.41
CA THR A 525 3.01 -8.62 11.46
C THR A 525 1.74 -9.49 11.37
N SER A 526 1.73 -10.49 10.49
CA SER A 526 0.59 -11.40 10.30
C SER A 526 0.33 -12.27 11.53
N HIS A 527 1.36 -12.92 12.10
CA HIS A 527 1.22 -13.75 13.28
C HIS A 527 0.84 -12.94 14.52
N THR A 528 1.39 -11.72 14.66
CA THR A 528 0.99 -10.79 15.73
C THR A 528 -0.48 -10.37 15.58
N ALA A 529 -0.93 -10.10 14.36
CA ALA A 529 -2.33 -9.81 14.10
C ALA A 529 -3.24 -11.03 14.41
N THR A 530 -2.79 -12.25 14.12
CA THR A 530 -3.50 -13.48 14.49
C THR A 530 -3.63 -13.63 16.00
N LEU A 531 -2.57 -13.36 16.78
CA LEU A 531 -2.64 -13.35 18.24
C LEU A 531 -3.68 -12.35 18.76
N SER A 532 -3.77 -11.17 18.13
CA SER A 532 -4.73 -10.13 18.56
C SER A 532 -6.18 -10.58 18.45
N TYR A 533 -6.50 -11.49 17.53
CA TYR A 533 -7.84 -12.07 17.41
C TYR A 533 -8.26 -12.86 18.66
N TYR A 534 -7.31 -13.48 19.33
CA TYR A 534 -7.57 -14.28 20.53
C TYR A 534 -7.60 -13.47 21.82
N ILE A 535 -7.35 -12.15 21.78
CA ILE A 535 -7.30 -11.31 23.00
C ILE A 535 -8.68 -11.21 23.65
N GLU A 536 -9.70 -10.73 22.93
CA GLU A 536 -11.03 -10.50 23.51
C GLU A 536 -11.70 -11.79 24.03
N PRO A 537 -11.75 -12.91 23.23
CA PRO A 537 -12.44 -14.10 23.71
C PRO A 537 -11.62 -14.98 24.65
N LEU A 538 -10.28 -15.01 24.54
CA LEU A 538 -9.47 -16.06 25.14
C LEU A 538 -8.33 -15.59 26.05
N ALA A 539 -7.83 -14.35 25.93
CA ALA A 539 -6.70 -13.89 26.72
C ALA A 539 -7.00 -13.97 28.23
N ALA A 540 -8.19 -13.59 28.66
CA ALA A 540 -8.61 -13.70 30.07
C ALA A 540 -8.64 -15.16 30.55
N LYS A 541 -9.01 -16.13 29.70
CA LYS A 541 -9.09 -17.57 30.00
C LYS A 541 -7.72 -18.22 30.06
N TYR A 542 -6.77 -17.77 29.21
CA TYR A 542 -5.45 -18.40 29.06
C TYR A 542 -4.30 -17.52 29.54
N ARG A 543 -4.56 -16.48 30.34
CA ARG A 543 -3.50 -15.70 31.01
C ARG A 543 -2.61 -16.65 31.80
N SER A 544 -1.31 -16.70 31.48
CA SER A 544 -0.36 -17.55 32.15
C SER A 544 1.05 -17.00 32.05
N ALA A 545 1.81 -17.14 33.14
CA ALA A 545 3.24 -16.85 33.16
C ALA A 545 4.07 -17.75 32.22
N ASP A 546 3.48 -18.84 31.71
CA ASP A 546 4.16 -19.78 30.79
C ASP A 546 4.53 -19.10 29.46
N PHE A 547 3.80 -18.05 29.05
CA PHE A 547 4.11 -17.27 27.84
C PHE A 547 5.30 -16.34 28.03
N THR A 548 5.70 -16.01 29.27
CA THR A 548 6.72 -15.00 29.56
C THR A 548 8.09 -15.38 28.96
N ALA A 549 8.48 -16.64 29.05
CA ALA A 549 9.77 -17.09 28.51
C ALA A 549 9.83 -16.96 26.99
N VAL A 550 8.77 -17.40 26.27
CA VAL A 550 8.67 -17.29 24.79
C VAL A 550 8.72 -15.85 24.35
N VAL A 551 7.94 -15.00 25.01
CA VAL A 551 7.82 -13.56 24.67
C VAL A 551 9.15 -12.86 24.89
N ASN A 552 9.79 -13.07 26.05
CA ASN A 552 11.07 -12.43 26.38
C ASN A 552 12.18 -12.89 25.41
N ASN A 553 12.27 -14.17 25.12
CA ASN A 553 13.26 -14.68 24.17
C ASN A 553 13.06 -14.10 22.75
N ALA A 554 11.81 -14.03 22.28
CA ALA A 554 11.52 -13.42 20.99
C ALA A 554 11.86 -11.92 20.97
N LEU A 555 11.51 -11.18 22.03
CA LEU A 555 11.81 -9.74 22.16
C LEU A 555 13.32 -9.48 22.20
N LEU A 556 14.09 -10.25 22.98
CA LEU A 556 15.55 -10.11 23.06
C LEU A 556 16.20 -10.33 21.68
N ARG A 557 15.77 -11.33 20.91
CA ARG A 557 16.28 -11.58 19.55
C ARG A 557 15.91 -10.46 18.57
N PHE A 558 14.70 -9.93 18.66
CA PHE A 558 14.30 -8.78 17.84
C PHE A 558 15.09 -7.51 18.20
N GLU A 559 15.35 -7.27 19.50
CA GLU A 559 16.17 -6.15 19.98
C GLU A 559 17.62 -6.30 19.53
N ASP A 560 18.17 -7.52 19.51
CA ASP A 560 19.49 -7.79 18.97
C ASP A 560 19.54 -7.54 17.46
N ALA A 561 18.59 -8.07 16.69
CA ALA A 561 18.46 -7.79 15.27
C ALA A 561 18.36 -6.28 14.97
N GLN A 562 17.61 -5.53 15.81
CA GLN A 562 17.51 -4.07 15.69
C GLN A 562 18.85 -3.38 16.02
N SER A 563 19.59 -3.87 17.01
CA SER A 563 20.91 -3.35 17.37
C SER A 563 21.90 -3.49 16.23
N ILE A 564 21.92 -4.65 15.57
CA ILE A 564 22.73 -4.91 14.36
C ILE A 564 22.38 -3.92 13.25
N LEU A 565 21.08 -3.69 12.98
CA LEU A 565 20.64 -2.73 11.94
C LEU A 565 21.03 -1.28 12.26
N MET A 566 21.19 -0.94 13.54
CA MET A 566 21.59 0.39 14.00
C MET A 566 23.09 0.54 14.21
N ASP A 567 23.90 -0.44 13.76
CA ASP A 567 25.35 -0.50 13.95
C ASP A 567 25.77 -0.41 15.46
N LYS A 568 24.95 -0.99 16.35
CA LYS A 568 25.22 -1.12 17.79
C LYS A 568 25.76 -2.51 18.12
N PRO A 569 26.50 -2.66 19.24
CA PRO A 569 27.01 -3.97 19.63
C PRO A 569 25.88 -4.98 19.84
N SER A 570 26.01 -6.14 19.21
CA SER A 570 25.10 -7.29 19.32
C SER A 570 25.40 -8.06 20.61
N MET A 571 24.34 -8.52 21.29
CA MET A 571 24.42 -9.44 22.41
C MET A 571 23.70 -10.75 22.03
N PRO A 572 24.43 -11.77 21.54
CA PRO A 572 23.79 -13.00 21.10
C PRO A 572 22.98 -13.64 22.23
N VAL A 573 21.75 -13.97 21.92
CA VAL A 573 20.80 -14.56 22.85
C VAL A 573 20.97 -16.08 22.89
N ALA A 574 21.09 -16.66 24.08
CA ALA A 574 21.20 -18.13 24.25
C ALA A 574 19.95 -18.86 23.76
N GLU A 575 20.13 -20.06 23.20
CA GLU A 575 19.02 -20.93 22.80
C GLU A 575 18.32 -21.50 24.02
N GLU A 576 17.26 -20.87 24.48
CA GLU A 576 16.29 -21.53 25.39
C GLU A 576 15.12 -22.08 24.58
N ARG A 577 14.96 -23.39 24.56
CA ARG A 577 13.78 -24.06 24.00
C ARG A 577 12.59 -23.91 24.95
N ASN A 578 11.44 -23.50 24.40
CA ASN A 578 10.18 -23.37 25.10
C ASN A 578 9.61 -24.74 25.51
N SER A 579 10.08 -25.29 26.63
CA SER A 579 9.68 -26.62 27.05
C SER A 579 8.29 -26.67 27.71
N ILE A 580 7.85 -25.60 28.40
CA ILE A 580 6.64 -25.64 29.26
C ILE A 580 5.36 -25.58 28.43
N LEU A 581 5.27 -24.64 27.48
CA LEU A 581 4.08 -24.48 26.65
C LEU A 581 3.87 -25.69 25.73
N ASP A 582 4.95 -26.17 25.09
CA ASP A 582 4.92 -27.34 24.23
C ASP A 582 4.57 -28.60 25.01
N GLN A 583 5.07 -28.77 26.23
CA GLN A 583 4.70 -29.89 27.11
C GLN A 583 3.20 -29.87 27.46
N LYS A 584 2.63 -28.69 27.76
CA LYS A 584 1.18 -28.58 28.04
C LYS A 584 0.32 -28.95 26.82
N VAL A 585 0.70 -28.43 25.63
CA VAL A 585 0.00 -28.77 24.38
C VAL A 585 0.10 -30.26 24.10
N THR A 586 1.30 -30.86 24.22
CA THR A 586 1.53 -32.29 24.01
C THR A 586 0.73 -33.15 24.99
N ALA A 587 0.67 -32.80 26.28
CA ALA A 587 -0.12 -33.50 27.27
C ALA A 587 -1.63 -33.46 26.95
N LEU A 588 -2.15 -32.30 26.48
CA LEU A 588 -3.55 -32.18 26.04
C LEU A 588 -3.83 -33.00 24.77
N MET A 589 -2.86 -33.07 23.83
CA MET A 589 -2.97 -33.90 22.64
C MET A 589 -3.04 -35.39 22.98
N GLU A 590 -2.16 -35.88 23.87
CA GLU A 590 -2.20 -37.28 24.32
C GLU A 590 -3.51 -37.61 25.06
N LYS A 591 -3.97 -36.72 25.95
CA LYS A 591 -5.28 -36.88 26.59
C LYS A 591 -6.40 -36.97 25.55
N ARG A 592 -6.38 -36.14 24.53
CA ARG A 592 -7.37 -36.15 23.45
C ARG A 592 -7.33 -37.42 22.62
N LYS A 593 -6.14 -37.96 22.33
CA LYS A 593 -5.98 -39.25 21.65
C LYS A 593 -6.62 -40.41 22.46
N ILE A 594 -6.46 -40.40 23.79
CA ILE A 594 -7.07 -41.38 24.68
C ILE A 594 -8.59 -41.26 24.65
N GLU A 595 -9.15 -40.04 24.79
CA GLU A 595 -10.59 -39.78 24.73
C GLU A 595 -11.20 -40.28 23.41
N LEU A 596 -10.52 -40.05 22.29
CA LEU A 596 -10.97 -40.51 20.97
C LEU A 596 -10.96 -42.04 20.85
N LYS A 597 -9.94 -42.73 21.40
CA LYS A 597 -9.90 -44.19 21.45
C LYS A 597 -11.02 -44.78 22.31
N GLN A 598 -11.51 -44.02 23.30
CA GLN A 598 -12.64 -44.40 24.17
C GLN A 598 -14.01 -44.01 23.58
N GLY A 599 -14.06 -43.41 22.38
CA GLY A 599 -15.31 -43.05 21.71
C GLY A 599 -15.89 -41.69 22.12
N PHE A 600 -15.21 -40.90 22.96
CA PHE A 600 -15.69 -39.58 23.38
C PHE A 600 -15.38 -38.53 22.29
N THR A 601 -16.40 -38.10 21.55
CA THR A 601 -16.26 -37.15 20.45
C THR A 601 -16.35 -35.68 20.86
N HIS A 602 -17.16 -35.36 21.88
CA HIS A 602 -17.38 -34.01 22.39
C HIS A 602 -16.94 -33.91 23.86
N THR A 603 -15.76 -33.29 24.10
CA THR A 603 -15.21 -33.09 25.44
C THR A 603 -14.66 -31.66 25.54
N ASP A 604 -14.61 -31.12 26.75
CA ASP A 604 -13.97 -29.83 27.05
C ASP A 604 -12.48 -29.82 26.65
N THR A 605 -11.82 -30.98 26.71
CA THR A 605 -10.43 -31.16 26.26
C THR A 605 -10.26 -30.81 24.78
N ARG A 606 -11.25 -31.09 23.91
CA ARG A 606 -11.21 -30.76 22.49
C ARG A 606 -11.16 -29.26 22.28
N GLN A 607 -12.03 -28.49 22.96
CA GLN A 607 -12.10 -27.04 22.83
C GLN A 607 -10.83 -26.39 23.40
N THR A 608 -10.42 -26.78 24.60
CA THR A 608 -9.22 -26.28 25.28
C THR A 608 -7.96 -26.56 24.45
N LEU A 609 -7.81 -27.74 23.88
CA LEU A 609 -6.69 -28.10 23.01
C LEU A 609 -6.68 -27.23 21.75
N SER A 610 -7.83 -27.08 21.08
CA SER A 610 -7.94 -26.26 19.86
C SER A 610 -7.56 -24.80 20.10
N GLU A 611 -8.07 -24.20 21.18
CA GLU A 611 -7.83 -22.80 21.53
C GLU A 611 -6.36 -22.58 21.96
N LEU A 612 -5.86 -23.38 22.91
CA LEU A 612 -4.50 -23.24 23.45
C LEU A 612 -3.43 -23.55 22.38
N LYS A 613 -3.65 -24.60 21.56
CA LYS A 613 -2.74 -24.93 20.46
C LYS A 613 -2.65 -23.78 19.47
N SER A 614 -3.77 -23.18 19.08
CA SER A 614 -3.77 -22.07 18.14
C SER A 614 -2.95 -20.88 18.64
N ILE A 615 -3.06 -20.55 19.94
CA ILE A 615 -2.28 -19.48 20.56
C ILE A 615 -0.79 -19.89 20.63
N ALA A 616 -0.48 -21.11 21.07
CA ALA A 616 0.88 -21.61 21.19
C ALA A 616 1.61 -21.65 19.85
N ASP A 617 0.94 -22.13 18.81
CA ASP A 617 1.50 -22.16 17.45
C ASP A 617 1.89 -20.76 16.95
N GLN A 618 1.08 -19.72 17.24
CA GLN A 618 1.43 -18.36 16.87
C GLN A 618 2.67 -17.85 17.61
N PHE A 619 2.79 -18.10 18.91
CA PHE A 619 3.99 -17.75 19.67
C PHE A 619 5.23 -18.52 19.17
N ASN A 620 5.09 -19.79 18.83
CA ASN A 620 6.17 -20.61 18.28
C ASN A 620 6.61 -20.09 16.90
N PHE A 621 5.67 -19.72 16.02
CA PHE A 621 6.02 -19.08 14.74
C PHE A 621 6.76 -17.76 14.94
N ILE A 622 6.31 -16.90 15.86
CA ILE A 622 6.98 -15.64 16.17
C ILE A 622 8.38 -15.88 16.74
N SER A 623 8.56 -16.87 17.61
CA SER A 623 9.87 -17.27 18.12
C SER A 623 10.81 -17.73 17.01
N LYS A 624 10.32 -18.55 16.04
CA LYS A 624 11.11 -18.96 14.87
C LYS A 624 11.46 -17.77 13.98
N ILE A 625 10.51 -16.86 13.74
CA ILE A 625 10.76 -15.64 12.97
C ILE A 625 11.82 -14.75 13.64
N SER A 626 11.82 -14.64 14.98
CA SER A 626 12.82 -13.86 15.71
C SER A 626 14.24 -14.42 15.51
N PHE A 627 14.39 -15.74 15.56
CA PHE A 627 15.64 -16.42 15.28
C PHE A 627 16.13 -16.21 13.83
N ASP A 628 15.22 -16.40 12.86
CA ASP A 628 15.57 -16.21 11.44
C ASP A 628 15.92 -14.75 11.14
N MET A 629 15.26 -13.79 11.81
CA MET A 629 15.52 -12.36 11.65
C MET A 629 16.88 -11.95 12.22
N GLU A 630 17.24 -12.39 13.42
CA GLU A 630 18.55 -12.23 14.03
C GLU A 630 19.65 -12.77 13.09
N LYS A 631 19.46 -13.99 12.57
CA LYS A 631 20.38 -14.62 11.63
C LYS A 631 20.57 -13.85 10.34
N VAL A 632 19.48 -13.36 9.75
CA VAL A 632 19.51 -12.56 8.51
C VAL A 632 20.25 -11.24 8.74
N CYS A 633 19.98 -10.55 9.84
CA CYS A 633 20.67 -9.31 10.20
C CYS A 633 22.19 -9.55 10.42
N GLY A 634 22.58 -10.60 11.14
CA GLY A 634 23.99 -10.97 11.34
C GLY A 634 24.71 -11.36 10.05
N GLN A 635 24.00 -11.95 9.07
CA GLN A 635 24.56 -12.21 7.74
C GLN A 635 24.76 -10.92 6.92
N MET A 636 23.88 -9.93 7.07
CA MET A 636 24.04 -8.63 6.42
C MET A 636 25.26 -7.89 6.95
N GLU A 637 25.47 -7.87 8.27
CA GLU A 637 26.63 -7.26 8.90
C GLU A 637 27.95 -7.87 8.40
N LYS A 638 28.04 -9.21 8.33
CA LYS A 638 29.22 -9.92 7.80
C LYS A 638 29.53 -9.64 6.34
N ASN A 639 28.52 -9.33 5.53
CA ASN A 639 28.70 -9.02 4.11
C ASN A 639 29.07 -7.55 3.85
N GLU A 640 28.95 -6.69 4.85
CA GLU A 640 29.28 -5.25 4.76
C GLU A 640 30.68 -4.94 5.33
N GLY A 641 31.22 -5.78 6.21
CA GLY A 641 32.61 -5.71 6.72
C GLY A 641 33.56 -6.46 5.82
#